data_6f76704d850fa8fdf405671c7d66b13a
#
_entry.id   6f76704d850fa8fdf405671c7d66b13a
#
_cell.length_a   1.000
_cell.length_b   1.000
_cell.length_c   1.000
_cell.angle_alpha   90.00
_cell.angle_beta   90.00
_cell.angle_gamma   90.00
#
_symmetry.space_group_name_H-M   'P 1'
#
loop_
_entity.id
_entity.type
_entity.pdbx_description
1 polymer ?
#
loop_
_entity_poly.entity_id
_entity_poly.type
_entity_poly.pdbx_seq_one_letter_code
_entity_poly.pdbx_strand_id
1 'polypeptide(L)'
;MAPYQLQPGIWSLTCKKSYQQAVEEAGPPLSSLAQAARDRSPRVFFLSCLCLSCLRSTAGSRTGGSASRRRPESLSTMDSGPSSPPPTLSDPLDAFPQRSLEAGDITVLVLYFLFVLAVGLWSTVKTKRDTVKGYFLAGGDMMWWPVGASLFASNIGSGHFVGLAGSGAAAGISVAAYEFIGLFSVLILAWIFLPIYIAGQVTTMPEYLRKRFGGNRIPTTLAVLYLFIYIFTKISVDMYAGAIFIQQSLHLDLYLATTGLLAITALYTITGGLAAVIYTDALQTVIMLVGALTLMGYSFAAVGGLEGLTEKYFTALASNRSENSSCGLPREDAFHIFRDPLTSDLPWPGILFGMSMPSLWYWCTDQVIVQRSLAAKNLSHAKGGSLMAAYLKVLPLFMMVMPGMVSRVLFPDQVACADPDICQKVCGNPSGCSDIAYPKLVLEILPTGLRGLMIAVMVAALMSSLTSIFNSASTIFTMDLWNRVRPRASEQELMIVGRVFVLLLVLGSILWIPVIQASQGGQLFIYIQSISSYLQPPVAVVFILGCFWKRANEKGAFWGLIWGLLLGLIRLLLDFVYPQPRCDQRDERPSVVKDVHYLYFSMVLSAVTLLVMSAVSWATQPPSQEMVSRLTWFTRHDAVIQKAQGPPASTLPPVLSQCGTAEASGSGIQLDIVPEDKPKMHSGWSRRGRLL
;
A
#
# COMPACT_ATOMS: atom_id res chain seq x y z
N MET A 1 24.04 -16.64 39.80
CA MET A 1 24.86 -16.83 38.57
C MET A 1 24.90 -15.48 37.87
N ALA A 2 26.10 -14.94 37.71
CA ALA A 2 26.38 -13.56 37.39
C ALA A 2 26.04 -13.17 35.96
N PRO A 3 25.67 -11.89 35.68
CA PRO A 3 25.41 -11.41 34.32
C PRO A 3 26.72 -11.04 33.62
N TYR A 4 26.87 -11.51 32.37
CA TYR A 4 27.93 -11.10 31.47
C TYR A 4 27.75 -9.62 31.10
N GLN A 5 28.65 -8.77 31.55
CA GLN A 5 28.85 -7.41 31.08
C GLN A 5 29.75 -7.48 29.82
N LEU A 6 29.21 -7.16 28.68
CA LEU A 6 29.99 -6.85 27.46
C LEU A 6 30.58 -5.45 27.56
N GLN A 7 31.89 -5.37 27.61
CA GLN A 7 32.65 -4.12 27.65
C GLN A 7 32.55 -3.36 26.31
N PRO A 8 32.29 -2.05 26.30
CA PRO A 8 32.15 -1.23 25.07
C PRO A 8 33.47 -0.74 24.46
N GLY A 9 34.61 -1.38 24.71
CA GLY A 9 35.91 -0.75 24.45
C GLY A 9 36.56 -1.03 23.08
N ILE A 10 36.26 -2.13 22.39
CA ILE A 10 37.08 -2.58 21.26
C ILE A 10 36.53 -2.13 19.90
N TRP A 11 35.23 -1.97 19.74
CA TRP A 11 34.60 -1.52 18.50
C TRP A 11 34.71 -0.02 18.23
N SER A 12 34.91 0.79 19.27
CA SER A 12 35.07 2.24 19.16
C SER A 12 36.43 2.67 18.59
N LEU A 13 37.49 1.89 18.80
CA LEU A 13 38.85 2.21 18.34
C LEU A 13 39.05 1.91 16.85
N THR A 14 38.45 0.86 16.33
CA THR A 14 38.58 0.50 14.91
C THR A 14 37.80 1.47 14.01
N CYS A 15 36.61 1.89 14.45
CA CYS A 15 35.81 2.89 13.73
C CYS A 15 36.46 4.29 13.73
N LYS A 16 37.13 4.68 14.84
CA LYS A 16 37.84 5.95 14.94
C LYS A 16 39.06 6.01 14.03
N LYS A 17 39.84 4.92 13.89
CA LYS A 17 41.00 4.85 12.99
C LYS A 17 40.62 4.92 11.51
N SER A 18 39.55 4.20 11.10
CA SER A 18 39.05 4.24 9.71
C SER A 18 38.48 5.61 9.33
N TYR A 19 37.87 6.33 10.29
CA TYR A 19 37.35 7.67 10.05
C TYR A 19 38.45 8.71 9.93
N GLN A 20 39.52 8.63 10.73
CA GLN A 20 40.66 9.54 10.61
C GLN A 20 41.40 9.37 9.30
N GLN A 21 41.56 8.15 8.83
CA GLN A 21 42.20 7.85 7.55
C GLN A 21 41.40 8.36 6.35
N ALA A 22 40.05 8.30 6.41
CA ALA A 22 39.16 8.82 5.37
C ALA A 22 39.08 10.35 5.34
N VAL A 23 39.35 11.03 6.47
CA VAL A 23 39.39 12.51 6.55
C VAL A 23 40.74 13.06 6.08
N GLU A 24 41.83 12.29 6.20
CA GLU A 24 43.14 12.67 5.69
C GLU A 24 43.29 12.50 4.16
N GLU A 25 42.49 11.57 3.56
CA GLU A 25 42.45 11.35 2.10
C GLU A 25 41.55 12.32 1.34
N ALA A 26 40.63 13.02 2.04
CA ALA A 26 39.70 14.00 1.45
C ALA A 26 40.17 15.42 1.71
N GLY A 27 40.52 16.16 0.66
CA GLY A 27 41.06 17.52 0.71
C GLY A 27 40.19 18.59 1.40
N PRO A 28 40.63 19.85 1.47
CA PRO A 28 40.25 20.88 2.47
C PRO A 28 38.77 21.32 2.61
N PRO A 29 37.79 21.06 1.74
CA PRO A 29 36.44 21.56 1.98
C PRO A 29 35.59 20.66 2.90
N LEU A 30 36.01 19.43 3.24
CA LEU A 30 35.24 18.50 4.07
C LEU A 30 35.58 18.51 5.56
N SER A 31 36.70 19.15 5.94
CA SER A 31 37.15 19.24 7.34
C SER A 31 36.25 20.11 8.23
N SER A 32 35.60 21.13 7.68
CA SER A 32 34.68 22.01 8.42
C SER A 32 33.32 21.38 8.71
N LEU A 33 32.86 20.48 7.86
CA LEU A 33 31.61 19.72 8.06
C LEU A 33 31.78 18.58 9.07
N ALA A 34 32.96 18.00 9.15
CA ALA A 34 33.29 16.97 10.13
C ALA A 34 33.39 17.51 11.57
N GLN A 35 33.72 18.77 11.73
CA GLN A 35 33.82 19.46 13.03
C GLN A 35 32.39 19.76 13.58
N ALA A 36 31.44 20.14 12.72
CA ALA A 36 30.06 20.42 13.06
C ALA A 36 29.25 19.15 13.43
N ALA A 37 29.67 17.98 12.96
CA ALA A 37 29.05 16.71 13.28
C ALA A 37 29.49 16.11 14.63
N ARG A 38 30.59 16.60 15.19
CA ARG A 38 31.15 16.10 16.46
C ARG A 38 30.37 16.56 17.70
N ASP A 39 29.69 17.70 17.59
CA ASP A 39 28.99 18.34 18.71
C ASP A 39 27.49 17.93 18.84
N ARG A 40 26.98 17.09 17.95
CA ARG A 40 25.59 16.62 18.00
C ARG A 40 25.49 15.10 18.16
N SER A 41 25.20 14.70 19.42
CA SER A 41 24.68 13.39 19.87
C SER A 41 25.23 12.07 19.23
N PRO A 42 25.64 11.07 20.05
CA PRO A 42 26.28 9.82 19.60
C PRO A 42 25.43 8.92 18.68
N ARG A 43 24.14 9.18 18.55
CA ARG A 43 23.21 8.36 17.74
C ARG A 43 23.26 8.64 16.25
N VAL A 44 23.68 9.82 15.84
CA VAL A 44 23.81 10.20 14.42
C VAL A 44 25.11 9.62 13.83
N PHE A 45 26.12 9.38 14.67
CA PHE A 45 27.40 8.79 14.25
C PHE A 45 27.28 7.33 13.82
N PHE A 46 26.33 6.58 14.37
CA PHE A 46 26.13 5.15 14.08
C PHE A 46 25.49 4.90 12.71
N LEU A 47 24.61 5.78 12.26
CA LEU A 47 23.95 5.67 10.94
C LEU A 47 24.91 6.01 9.78
N SER A 48 25.85 6.92 9.99
CA SER A 48 26.86 7.29 8.98
C SER A 48 27.90 6.21 8.77
N CYS A 49 28.26 5.43 9.79
CA CYS A 49 29.20 4.32 9.68
C CYS A 49 28.65 3.09 8.92
N LEU A 50 27.35 2.82 9.02
CA LEU A 50 26.70 1.72 8.29
C LEU A 50 26.61 1.99 6.77
N CYS A 51 26.49 3.24 6.35
CA CYS A 51 26.44 3.63 4.95
C CYS A 51 27.81 3.52 4.24
N LEU A 52 28.91 3.81 4.96
CA LEU A 52 30.28 3.79 4.41
C LEU A 52 30.87 2.36 4.30
N SER A 53 30.43 1.42 5.11
CA SER A 53 30.92 0.03 5.05
C SER A 53 30.35 -0.77 3.87
N CYS A 54 29.15 -0.40 3.35
CA CYS A 54 28.57 -1.01 2.16
C CYS A 54 29.24 -0.57 0.85
N LEU A 55 29.86 0.62 0.82
CA LEU A 55 30.48 1.18 -0.39
C LEU A 55 31.91 0.64 -0.67
N ARG A 56 32.57 0.00 0.32
CA ARG A 56 33.95 -0.46 0.19
C ARG A 56 34.10 -1.91 -0.32
N SER A 57 33.02 -2.66 -0.47
CA SER A 57 33.08 -4.08 -0.89
C SER A 57 33.10 -4.30 -2.41
N THR A 58 32.97 -3.25 -3.24
CA THR A 58 32.88 -3.39 -4.71
C THR A 58 34.03 -2.74 -5.50
N ALA A 59 35.02 -2.15 -4.84
CA ALA A 59 36.16 -1.54 -5.50
C ALA A 59 37.45 -2.34 -5.25
N GLY A 60 37.61 -3.45 -5.95
CA GLY A 60 38.84 -4.25 -5.92
C GLY A 60 39.02 -5.08 -7.18
N SER A 61 39.99 -4.70 -7.98
CA SER A 61 40.60 -5.47 -9.06
C SER A 61 40.14 -5.19 -10.49
N ARG A 62 40.93 -4.37 -11.20
CA ARG A 62 41.55 -4.75 -12.48
C ARG A 62 42.57 -3.69 -12.92
N THR A 63 43.82 -4.12 -12.98
CA THR A 63 44.95 -3.43 -13.57
C THR A 63 45.13 -3.85 -15.04
N GLY A 64 45.52 -2.86 -15.89
CA GLY A 64 46.48 -3.07 -16.98
C GLY A 64 45.95 -3.38 -18.37
N GLY A 65 46.23 -2.48 -19.32
CA GLY A 65 46.19 -2.79 -20.75
C GLY A 65 46.23 -1.58 -21.68
N SER A 66 47.40 -0.98 -21.83
CA SER A 66 48.05 -0.45 -23.04
C SER A 66 47.22 0.25 -24.12
N ALA A 67 47.61 1.51 -24.36
CA ALA A 67 47.20 2.41 -25.44
C ALA A 67 47.73 1.98 -26.82
N SER A 68 46.92 2.14 -27.88
CA SER A 68 47.40 2.27 -29.25
C SER A 68 46.60 3.38 -29.95
N ARG A 69 47.34 4.49 -30.20
CA ARG A 69 46.94 5.57 -31.09
C ARG A 69 46.92 5.11 -32.53
N ARG A 70 45.93 5.43 -33.31
CA ARG A 70 46.01 5.65 -34.77
C ARG A 70 45.33 6.96 -35.15
N ARG A 71 46.06 7.72 -35.97
CA ARG A 71 45.71 9.00 -36.58
C ARG A 71 44.83 8.78 -37.85
N PRO A 72 44.17 9.81 -38.35
CA PRO A 72 43.26 9.76 -39.48
C PRO A 72 43.97 9.90 -40.81
N GLU A 73 43.44 9.25 -41.83
CA GLU A 73 43.79 9.48 -43.25
C GLU A 73 42.59 9.96 -44.08
N SER A 74 42.93 10.85 -44.89
CA SER A 74 42.38 11.77 -45.89
C SER A 74 41.43 11.18 -46.92
N LEU A 75 40.44 12.00 -47.21
CA LEU A 75 39.82 12.41 -48.48
C LEU A 75 40.27 11.71 -49.77
N SER A 76 39.36 11.09 -50.53
CA SER A 76 39.39 11.05 -51.98
C SER A 76 37.99 10.86 -52.61
N THR A 77 37.55 11.87 -53.27
CA THR A 77 36.80 12.02 -54.58
C THR A 77 35.90 10.91 -55.12
N MET A 78 34.66 11.37 -55.36
CA MET A 78 33.71 11.12 -56.41
C MET A 78 33.82 9.86 -57.27
N ASP A 79 32.73 9.07 -57.22
CA ASP A 79 32.20 8.49 -58.46
C ASP A 79 30.68 8.42 -58.42
N SER A 80 30.05 8.85 -59.54
CA SER A 80 28.61 8.95 -59.76
C SER A 80 28.08 7.62 -60.28
N GLY A 81 27.28 6.92 -59.48
CA GLY A 81 26.50 5.74 -59.89
C GLY A 81 25.00 5.93 -59.59
N PRO A 82 24.08 5.21 -60.26
CA PRO A 82 22.70 5.58 -60.42
C PRO A 82 21.88 5.55 -59.13
N SER A 83 21.02 6.57 -58.99
CA SER A 83 20.06 6.80 -57.93
C SER A 83 19.27 5.55 -57.52
N SER A 84 19.56 5.05 -56.30
CA SER A 84 18.65 4.18 -55.58
C SER A 84 17.39 4.97 -55.15
N PRO A 85 16.21 4.36 -55.16
CA PRO A 85 14.98 5.02 -54.66
C PRO A 85 15.16 5.45 -53.20
N PRO A 86 14.50 6.54 -52.76
CA PRO A 86 14.60 7.01 -51.38
C PRO A 86 14.18 5.87 -50.44
N PRO A 87 14.87 5.70 -49.30
CA PRO A 87 14.47 4.69 -48.32
C PRO A 87 13.00 4.97 -47.93
N THR A 88 12.15 4.01 -48.21
CA THR A 88 10.79 3.98 -47.67
C THR A 88 10.90 4.18 -46.17
N LEU A 89 10.27 5.26 -45.72
CA LEU A 89 10.15 5.56 -44.28
C LEU A 89 9.58 4.31 -43.61
N SER A 90 10.44 3.50 -43.00
CA SER A 90 10.04 2.35 -42.21
C SER A 90 9.05 2.86 -41.15
N ASP A 91 7.93 2.20 -41.01
CA ASP A 91 6.95 2.53 -39.98
C ASP A 91 7.63 2.73 -38.64
N PRO A 92 7.35 3.80 -37.90
CA PRO A 92 7.97 4.04 -36.58
C PRO A 92 7.80 2.87 -35.60
N LEU A 93 6.86 1.96 -35.86
CA LEU A 93 6.62 0.74 -35.10
C LEU A 93 7.75 -0.28 -35.27
N ASP A 94 8.44 -0.33 -36.42
CA ASP A 94 9.56 -1.25 -36.68
C ASP A 94 10.87 -0.80 -36.04
N ALA A 95 10.94 0.44 -35.55
CA ALA A 95 12.13 0.98 -34.86
C ALA A 95 12.34 0.44 -33.44
N PHE A 96 11.35 -0.25 -32.85
CA PHE A 96 11.41 -0.75 -31.49
C PHE A 96 11.23 -2.27 -31.46
N PRO A 97 12.33 -3.06 -31.57
CA PRO A 97 12.24 -4.51 -31.54
C PRO A 97 11.58 -4.99 -30.26
N GLN A 98 10.42 -5.63 -30.39
CA GLN A 98 9.72 -6.24 -29.27
C GLN A 98 10.40 -7.59 -28.95
N ARG A 99 11.09 -7.66 -27.80
CA ARG A 99 11.66 -8.93 -27.34
C ARG A 99 10.56 -9.89 -26.90
N SER A 100 10.47 -11.04 -27.53
CA SER A 100 9.61 -12.15 -27.11
C SER A 100 10.21 -12.89 -25.90
N LEU A 101 9.34 -13.51 -25.09
CA LEU A 101 9.78 -14.35 -23.99
C LEU A 101 10.40 -15.66 -24.51
N GLU A 102 11.49 -16.04 -23.89
CA GLU A 102 12.15 -17.31 -24.18
C GLU A 102 11.62 -18.46 -23.28
N ALA A 103 11.87 -19.69 -23.66
CA ALA A 103 11.41 -20.87 -22.90
C ALA A 103 11.86 -20.87 -21.43
N GLY A 104 13.03 -20.29 -21.13
CA GLY A 104 13.53 -20.12 -19.76
C GLY A 104 12.64 -19.21 -18.92
N ASP A 105 12.15 -18.10 -19.47
CA ASP A 105 11.27 -17.15 -18.79
C ASP A 105 9.90 -17.79 -18.48
N ILE A 106 9.35 -18.53 -19.45
CA ILE A 106 8.07 -19.24 -19.29
C ILE A 106 8.21 -20.34 -18.22
N THR A 107 9.31 -21.06 -18.20
CA THR A 107 9.58 -22.10 -17.19
C THR A 107 9.57 -21.52 -15.78
N VAL A 108 10.26 -20.40 -15.54
CA VAL A 108 10.30 -19.72 -14.25
C VAL A 108 8.90 -19.25 -13.84
N LEU A 109 8.12 -18.70 -14.76
CA LEU A 109 6.76 -18.25 -14.51
C LEU A 109 5.83 -19.41 -14.11
N VAL A 110 5.90 -20.54 -14.82
CA VAL A 110 5.11 -21.76 -14.49
C VAL A 110 5.49 -22.30 -13.13
N LEU A 111 6.80 -22.39 -12.82
CA LEU A 111 7.26 -22.82 -11.50
C LEU A 111 6.77 -21.91 -10.37
N TYR A 112 6.75 -20.60 -10.60
CA TYR A 112 6.17 -19.64 -9.67
C TYR A 112 4.69 -19.96 -9.38
N PHE A 113 3.85 -20.13 -10.40
CA PHE A 113 2.43 -20.43 -10.21
C PHE A 113 2.21 -21.75 -9.46
N LEU A 114 2.96 -22.79 -9.79
CA LEU A 114 2.89 -24.08 -9.10
C LEU A 114 3.27 -23.94 -7.62
N PHE A 115 4.29 -23.13 -7.32
CA PHE A 115 4.77 -22.94 -5.95
C PHE A 115 3.75 -22.12 -5.11
N VAL A 116 3.21 -21.05 -5.65
CA VAL A 116 2.15 -20.26 -4.98
C VAL A 116 0.91 -21.11 -4.71
N LEU A 117 0.48 -21.90 -5.71
CA LEU A 117 -0.66 -22.82 -5.56
C LEU A 117 -0.40 -23.86 -4.49
N ALA A 118 0.80 -24.44 -4.46
CA ALA A 118 1.19 -25.44 -3.44
C ALA A 118 1.15 -24.85 -2.03
N VAL A 119 1.68 -23.63 -1.82
CA VAL A 119 1.63 -22.94 -0.52
C VAL A 119 0.20 -22.58 -0.13
N GLY A 120 -0.62 -22.12 -1.07
CA GLY A 120 -2.04 -21.83 -0.84
C GLY A 120 -2.82 -23.09 -0.41
N LEU A 121 -2.63 -24.20 -1.08
CA LEU A 121 -3.26 -25.48 -0.73
C LEU A 121 -2.75 -26.03 0.60
N TRP A 122 -1.42 -25.98 0.84
CA TRP A 122 -0.84 -26.36 2.13
C TRP A 122 -1.43 -25.56 3.29
N SER A 123 -1.53 -24.24 3.14
CA SER A 123 -2.14 -23.38 4.15
C SER A 123 -3.61 -23.74 4.39
N THR A 124 -4.33 -24.05 3.31
CA THR A 124 -5.73 -24.46 3.35
C THR A 124 -5.92 -25.75 4.18
N VAL A 125 -5.04 -26.73 4.06
CA VAL A 125 -5.11 -27.98 4.83
C VAL A 125 -4.73 -27.77 6.30
N LYS A 126 -3.73 -26.90 6.57
CA LYS A 126 -3.19 -26.69 7.91
C LYS A 126 -4.10 -25.84 8.81
N THR A 127 -4.90 -24.95 8.27
CA THR A 127 -5.65 -23.95 9.05
C THR A 127 -7.07 -24.42 9.34
N LYS A 128 -7.52 -24.28 10.61
CA LYS A 128 -8.90 -24.51 11.03
C LYS A 128 -9.78 -23.37 10.50
N ARG A 129 -10.67 -23.67 9.57
CA ARG A 129 -11.52 -22.70 8.85
C ARG A 129 -13.01 -22.97 8.96
N ASP A 130 -13.40 -23.81 9.92
CA ASP A 130 -14.80 -24.23 10.11
C ASP A 130 -15.64 -23.16 10.81
N THR A 131 -15.00 -22.10 11.30
CA THR A 131 -15.63 -20.98 11.99
C THR A 131 -15.43 -19.67 11.22
N VAL A 132 -16.36 -18.73 11.39
CA VAL A 132 -16.24 -17.35 10.86
C VAL A 132 -14.92 -16.70 11.25
N LYS A 133 -14.51 -16.83 12.52
CA LYS A 133 -13.22 -16.32 13.00
C LYS A 133 -12.03 -17.02 12.34
N GLY A 134 -12.11 -18.33 12.11
CA GLY A 134 -11.08 -19.09 11.40
C GLY A 134 -10.89 -18.64 9.95
N TYR A 135 -12.01 -18.43 9.25
CA TYR A 135 -12.01 -18.07 7.83
C TYR A 135 -11.62 -16.59 7.59
N PHE A 136 -12.26 -15.64 8.31
CA PHE A 136 -12.07 -14.20 8.07
C PHE A 136 -10.94 -13.57 8.89
N LEU A 137 -10.51 -14.17 10.02
CA LEU A 137 -9.43 -13.66 10.89
C LEU A 137 -8.29 -14.67 11.09
N ALA A 138 -8.19 -15.68 10.26
CA ALA A 138 -7.14 -16.71 10.35
C ALA A 138 -6.97 -17.31 11.78
N GLY A 139 -8.07 -17.42 12.53
CA GLY A 139 -8.07 -17.91 13.90
C GLY A 139 -7.46 -16.97 14.95
N GLY A 140 -6.75 -15.93 14.56
CA GLY A 140 -6.01 -15.05 15.48
C GLY A 140 -4.70 -15.68 15.98
N ASP A 141 -4.04 -16.53 15.18
CA ASP A 141 -2.83 -17.28 15.56
C ASP A 141 -1.59 -16.91 14.74
N MET A 142 -1.67 -15.84 13.91
CA MET A 142 -0.59 -15.46 13.01
C MET A 142 0.61 -14.86 13.74
N MET A 143 1.83 -15.29 13.35
CA MET A 143 3.09 -14.73 13.85
C MET A 143 3.39 -13.37 13.21
N TRP A 144 4.35 -12.64 13.78
CA TRP A 144 4.71 -11.29 13.34
C TRP A 144 5.24 -11.22 11.90
N TRP A 145 6.06 -12.19 11.48
CA TRP A 145 6.70 -12.16 10.17
C TRP A 145 5.74 -12.40 8.99
N PRO A 146 4.77 -13.37 9.02
CA PRO A 146 3.79 -13.46 7.95
C PRO A 146 2.85 -12.25 7.91
N VAL A 147 2.48 -11.72 9.10
CA VAL A 147 1.66 -10.49 9.17
C VAL A 147 2.40 -9.32 8.55
N GLY A 148 3.68 -9.11 8.88
CA GLY A 148 4.47 -8.02 8.33
C GLY A 148 4.70 -8.13 6.83
N ALA A 149 5.01 -9.34 6.35
CA ALA A 149 5.14 -9.61 4.93
C ALA A 149 3.82 -9.40 4.18
N SER A 150 2.70 -9.89 4.73
CA SER A 150 1.38 -9.69 4.13
C SER A 150 0.93 -8.21 4.14
N LEU A 151 1.26 -7.43 5.19
CA LEU A 151 1.04 -5.98 5.21
C LEU A 151 1.81 -5.27 4.10
N PHE A 152 3.04 -5.68 3.82
CA PHE A 152 3.84 -5.14 2.74
C PHE A 152 3.28 -5.56 1.37
N ALA A 153 3.09 -6.86 1.12
CA ALA A 153 2.64 -7.38 -0.16
C ALA A 153 1.23 -6.90 -0.54
N SER A 154 0.32 -6.75 0.44
CA SER A 154 -1.04 -6.24 0.18
C SER A 154 -1.08 -4.74 -0.13
N ASN A 155 -0.02 -4.01 0.21
CA ASN A 155 0.13 -2.61 -0.13
C ASN A 155 0.88 -2.42 -1.46
N ILE A 156 1.95 -3.18 -1.69
CA ILE A 156 2.74 -3.10 -2.93
C ILE A 156 2.07 -3.96 -4.01
N GLY A 157 1.13 -3.36 -4.73
CA GLY A 157 0.45 -3.96 -5.88
C GLY A 157 1.15 -3.68 -7.21
N SER A 158 0.57 -4.17 -8.29
CA SER A 158 1.00 -3.87 -9.66
C SER A 158 1.01 -2.37 -9.96
N GLY A 159 0.07 -1.62 -9.37
CA GLY A 159 0.01 -0.17 -9.46
C GLY A 159 1.27 0.56 -8.94
N HIS A 160 2.00 -0.02 -7.99
CA HIS A 160 3.27 0.54 -7.54
C HIS A 160 4.40 0.29 -8.55
N PHE A 161 4.50 -0.92 -9.08
CA PHE A 161 5.53 -1.25 -10.08
C PHE A 161 5.36 -0.48 -11.38
N VAL A 162 4.13 -0.27 -11.82
CA VAL A 162 3.83 0.48 -13.05
C VAL A 162 3.73 1.98 -12.75
N GLY A 163 2.82 2.37 -11.85
CA GLY A 163 2.48 3.77 -11.63
C GLY A 163 3.53 4.54 -10.81
N LEU A 164 4.05 3.98 -9.69
CA LEU A 164 5.06 4.67 -8.89
C LEU A 164 6.40 4.76 -9.62
N ALA A 165 6.79 3.72 -10.38
CA ALA A 165 8.00 3.77 -11.21
C ALA A 165 7.82 4.73 -12.40
N GLY A 166 6.64 4.75 -13.03
CA GLY A 166 6.29 5.70 -14.09
C GLY A 166 6.33 7.14 -13.59
N SER A 167 5.76 7.41 -12.42
CA SER A 167 5.85 8.72 -11.78
C SER A 167 7.28 9.07 -11.37
N GLY A 168 8.10 8.09 -10.98
CA GLY A 168 9.54 8.27 -10.76
C GLY A 168 10.26 8.69 -12.04
N ALA A 169 9.96 8.05 -13.17
CA ALA A 169 10.50 8.40 -14.48
C ALA A 169 10.12 9.83 -14.91
N ALA A 170 8.88 10.25 -14.66
CA ALA A 170 8.37 11.55 -15.06
C ALA A 170 8.77 12.68 -14.10
N ALA A 171 8.66 12.42 -12.79
CA ALA A 171 8.75 13.44 -11.75
C ALA A 171 9.99 13.29 -10.83
N GLY A 172 10.72 12.18 -10.85
CA GLY A 172 11.90 11.96 -10.01
C GLY A 172 11.58 11.41 -8.61
N ILE A 173 12.51 11.61 -7.64
CA ILE A 173 12.44 10.93 -6.32
C ILE A 173 11.34 11.40 -5.39
N SER A 174 10.74 12.58 -5.61
CA SER A 174 9.74 13.16 -4.72
C SER A 174 8.51 12.27 -4.53
N VAL A 175 8.16 11.44 -5.51
CA VAL A 175 7.05 10.50 -5.43
C VAL A 175 7.24 9.43 -4.33
N ALA A 176 8.48 9.17 -3.90
CA ALA A 176 8.76 8.29 -2.76
C ALA A 176 8.21 8.83 -1.42
N ALA A 177 7.89 10.13 -1.34
CA ALA A 177 7.33 10.73 -0.14
C ALA A 177 5.98 10.09 0.25
N TYR A 178 5.19 9.60 -0.72
CA TYR A 178 3.97 8.83 -0.45
C TYR A 178 4.24 7.56 0.37
N GLU A 179 5.33 6.86 0.03
CA GLU A 179 5.76 5.65 0.73
C GLU A 179 6.26 5.96 2.15
N PHE A 180 6.98 7.06 2.32
CA PHE A 180 7.47 7.50 3.63
C PHE A 180 6.34 7.95 4.57
N ILE A 181 5.30 8.61 4.08
CA ILE A 181 4.10 8.90 4.87
C ILE A 181 3.41 7.58 5.29
N GLY A 182 3.35 6.59 4.41
CA GLY A 182 2.83 5.26 4.71
C GLY A 182 3.61 4.54 5.83
N LEU A 183 4.94 4.68 5.85
CA LEU A 183 5.80 4.15 6.91
C LEU A 183 5.39 4.68 8.30
N PHE A 184 5.21 5.99 8.44
CA PHE A 184 4.78 6.58 9.71
C PHE A 184 3.35 6.16 10.07
N SER A 185 2.45 6.07 9.09
CA SER A 185 1.05 5.69 9.31
C SER A 185 0.89 4.25 9.79
N VAL A 186 1.71 3.29 9.30
CA VAL A 186 1.67 1.91 9.81
C VAL A 186 2.20 1.79 11.25
N LEU A 187 3.14 2.66 11.64
CA LEU A 187 3.56 2.74 13.04
C LEU A 187 2.44 3.33 13.92
N ILE A 188 1.74 4.34 13.46
CA ILE A 188 0.55 4.90 14.14
C ILE A 188 -0.52 3.83 14.32
N LEU A 189 -0.81 3.01 13.29
CA LEU A 189 -1.68 1.85 13.43
C LEU A 189 -1.26 0.98 14.61
N ALA A 190 0.01 0.55 14.65
CA ALA A 190 0.51 -0.43 15.60
C ALA A 190 0.49 0.04 17.05
N TRP A 191 0.83 1.32 17.31
CA TRP A 191 0.96 1.84 18.65
C TRP A 191 -0.27 2.56 19.18
N ILE A 192 -1.11 3.08 18.28
CA ILE A 192 -2.26 3.91 18.67
C ILE A 192 -3.59 3.20 18.38
N PHE A 193 -3.85 2.78 17.15
CA PHE A 193 -5.16 2.25 16.78
C PHE A 193 -5.38 0.78 17.17
N LEU A 194 -4.40 -0.11 16.95
CA LEU A 194 -4.55 -1.53 17.27
C LEU A 194 -4.86 -1.81 18.75
N PRO A 195 -4.25 -1.12 19.74
CA PRO A 195 -4.64 -1.30 21.14
C PRO A 195 -6.12 -1.01 21.40
N ILE A 196 -6.71 -0.04 20.70
CA ILE A 196 -8.14 0.30 20.81
C ILE A 196 -9.00 -0.79 20.17
N TYR A 197 -8.66 -1.22 18.96
CA TYR A 197 -9.42 -2.24 18.22
C TYR A 197 -9.40 -3.59 18.92
N ILE A 198 -8.25 -4.00 19.45
CA ILE A 198 -8.12 -5.24 20.23
C ILE A 198 -8.89 -5.14 21.56
N ALA A 199 -8.82 -3.99 22.26
CA ALA A 199 -9.61 -3.77 23.49
C ALA A 199 -11.11 -3.81 23.23
N GLY A 200 -11.56 -3.25 22.10
CA GLY A 200 -12.95 -3.24 21.65
C GLY A 200 -13.42 -4.57 21.06
N GLN A 201 -12.52 -5.56 20.88
CA GLN A 201 -12.83 -6.87 20.26
C GLN A 201 -13.61 -6.73 18.97
N VAL A 202 -13.09 -5.91 18.03
CA VAL A 202 -13.73 -5.67 16.73
C VAL A 202 -13.15 -6.58 15.67
N THR A 203 -13.98 -7.01 14.73
CA THR A 203 -13.61 -7.83 13.58
C THR A 203 -13.51 -7.00 12.31
N THR A 204 -14.44 -6.04 12.17
CA THR A 204 -14.49 -5.15 11.00
C THR A 204 -14.47 -3.68 11.40
N MET A 205 -14.06 -2.81 10.49
CA MET A 205 -14.03 -1.38 10.75
C MET A 205 -15.42 -0.75 10.85
N PRO A 206 -16.42 -1.14 10.03
CA PRO A 206 -17.81 -0.74 10.27
C PRO A 206 -18.33 -1.19 11.64
N GLU A 207 -17.95 -2.39 12.12
CA GLU A 207 -18.31 -2.87 13.46
C GLU A 207 -17.73 -1.97 14.57
N TYR A 208 -16.48 -1.48 14.42
CA TYR A 208 -15.90 -0.53 15.36
C TYR A 208 -16.77 0.72 15.49
N LEU A 209 -17.18 1.32 14.37
CA LEU A 209 -18.03 2.50 14.39
C LEU A 209 -19.42 2.22 14.97
N ARG A 210 -19.96 1.03 14.73
CA ARG A 210 -21.23 0.59 15.35
C ARG A 210 -21.12 0.52 16.87
N LYS A 211 -20.04 -0.06 17.39
CA LYS A 211 -19.80 -0.13 18.84
C LYS A 211 -19.55 1.26 19.43
N ARG A 212 -18.80 2.11 18.74
CA ARG A 212 -18.35 3.42 19.22
C ARG A 212 -19.44 4.50 19.19
N PHE A 213 -20.20 4.57 18.12
CA PHE A 213 -21.22 5.61 17.94
C PHE A 213 -22.65 5.10 18.14
N GLY A 214 -22.86 3.80 18.14
CA GLY A 214 -24.19 3.23 18.12
C GLY A 214 -24.85 3.35 16.75
N GLY A 215 -26.14 3.02 16.69
CA GLY A 215 -26.93 3.14 15.47
C GLY A 215 -26.47 2.25 14.32
N ASN A 216 -27.15 2.41 13.20
CA ASN A 216 -26.91 1.57 12.03
C ASN A 216 -26.53 2.39 10.78
N ARG A 217 -26.66 3.73 10.82
CA ARG A 217 -26.45 4.60 9.66
C ARG A 217 -24.99 4.62 9.25
N ILE A 218 -24.09 4.96 10.19
CA ILE A 218 -22.66 5.09 9.92
C ILE A 218 -22.03 3.77 9.46
N PRO A 219 -22.23 2.62 10.14
CA PRO A 219 -21.65 1.35 9.69
C PRO A 219 -22.11 0.93 8.30
N THR A 220 -23.39 1.17 7.96
CA THR A 220 -23.90 0.84 6.62
C THR A 220 -23.32 1.74 5.55
N THR A 221 -23.30 3.07 5.79
CA THR A 221 -22.69 4.02 4.86
C THR A 221 -21.22 3.69 4.63
N LEU A 222 -20.49 3.36 5.70
CA LEU A 222 -19.08 2.99 5.60
C LEU A 222 -18.88 1.66 4.85
N ALA A 223 -19.68 0.64 5.13
CA ALA A 223 -19.58 -0.65 4.44
C ALA A 223 -19.83 -0.50 2.93
N VAL A 224 -20.88 0.26 2.55
CA VAL A 224 -21.17 0.56 1.13
C VAL A 224 -20.05 1.39 0.50
N LEU A 225 -19.54 2.41 1.18
CA LEU A 225 -18.42 3.23 0.70
C LEU A 225 -17.16 2.40 0.49
N TYR A 226 -16.82 1.51 1.41
CA TYR A 226 -15.64 0.64 1.27
C TYR A 226 -15.77 -0.30 0.08
N LEU A 227 -16.93 -0.93 -0.10
CA LEU A 227 -17.18 -1.77 -1.28
C LEU A 227 -17.09 -0.96 -2.58
N PHE A 228 -17.62 0.27 -2.60
CA PHE A 228 -17.50 1.16 -3.74
C PHE A 228 -16.03 1.48 -4.05
N ILE A 229 -15.23 1.90 -3.06
CA ILE A 229 -13.80 2.18 -3.23
C ILE A 229 -13.03 0.92 -3.69
N TYR A 230 -13.37 -0.25 -3.13
CA TYR A 230 -12.69 -1.49 -3.51
C TYR A 230 -12.96 -1.89 -4.96
N ILE A 231 -14.21 -1.84 -5.39
CA ILE A 231 -14.60 -2.25 -6.75
C ILE A 231 -14.13 -1.23 -7.77
N PHE A 232 -14.48 0.04 -7.60
CA PHE A 232 -14.29 1.07 -8.62
C PHE A 232 -12.92 1.75 -8.60
N THR A 233 -12.15 1.62 -7.52
CA THR A 233 -10.82 2.23 -7.42
C THR A 233 -9.73 1.18 -7.31
N LYS A 234 -9.69 0.40 -6.23
CA LYS A 234 -8.56 -0.49 -5.96
C LYS A 234 -8.43 -1.64 -6.97
N ILE A 235 -9.51 -2.40 -7.20
CA ILE A 235 -9.50 -3.51 -8.16
C ILE A 235 -9.23 -2.98 -9.56
N SER A 236 -9.89 -1.89 -9.96
CA SER A 236 -9.73 -1.28 -11.28
C SER A 236 -8.29 -0.89 -11.57
N VAL A 237 -7.64 -0.24 -10.62
CA VAL A 237 -6.25 0.21 -10.75
C VAL A 237 -5.27 -0.96 -10.83
N ASP A 238 -5.40 -1.93 -9.94
CA ASP A 238 -4.53 -3.11 -9.97
C ASP A 238 -4.71 -3.90 -11.26
N MET A 239 -5.95 -4.04 -11.75
CA MET A 239 -6.24 -4.68 -13.03
C MET A 239 -5.64 -3.93 -14.21
N TYR A 240 -5.75 -2.60 -14.25
CA TYR A 240 -5.19 -1.78 -15.31
C TYR A 240 -3.66 -1.85 -15.36
N ALA A 241 -3.00 -1.70 -14.20
CA ALA A 241 -1.54 -1.82 -14.12
C ALA A 241 -1.05 -3.22 -14.52
N GLY A 242 -1.76 -4.26 -14.08
CA GLY A 242 -1.49 -5.64 -14.49
C GLY A 242 -1.70 -5.85 -15.98
N ALA A 243 -2.74 -5.22 -16.55
CA ALA A 243 -3.08 -5.27 -17.97
C ALA A 243 -1.97 -4.68 -18.86
N ILE A 244 -1.50 -3.47 -18.54
CA ILE A 244 -0.38 -2.84 -19.24
C ILE A 244 0.83 -3.76 -19.25
N PHE A 245 1.16 -4.32 -18.09
CA PHE A 245 2.33 -5.17 -17.95
C PHE A 245 2.21 -6.48 -18.72
N ILE A 246 1.06 -7.17 -18.63
CA ILE A 246 0.80 -8.42 -19.35
C ILE A 246 0.81 -8.19 -20.88
N GLN A 247 0.18 -7.13 -21.35
CA GLN A 247 0.16 -6.79 -22.76
C GLN A 247 1.56 -6.54 -23.32
N GLN A 248 2.40 -5.83 -22.58
CA GLN A 248 3.76 -5.51 -23.03
C GLN A 248 4.74 -6.67 -22.91
N SER A 249 4.55 -7.55 -21.90
CA SER A 249 5.50 -8.62 -21.60
C SER A 249 5.16 -9.95 -22.28
N LEU A 250 3.88 -10.31 -22.37
CA LEU A 250 3.44 -11.63 -22.79
C LEU A 250 2.83 -11.63 -24.20
N HIS A 251 2.47 -10.48 -24.74
CA HIS A 251 1.73 -10.34 -26.02
C HIS A 251 0.48 -11.24 -26.09
N LEU A 252 -0.07 -11.62 -24.94
CA LEU A 252 -1.29 -12.41 -24.83
C LEU A 252 -2.51 -11.52 -24.92
N ASP A 253 -3.62 -12.10 -25.37
CA ASP A 253 -4.92 -11.46 -25.25
C ASP A 253 -5.18 -11.10 -23.78
N LEU A 254 -5.49 -9.82 -23.56
CA LEU A 254 -5.65 -9.25 -22.23
C LEU A 254 -6.74 -9.96 -21.44
N TYR A 255 -7.86 -10.28 -22.08
CA TYR A 255 -8.99 -10.92 -21.43
C TYR A 255 -8.65 -12.34 -20.98
N LEU A 256 -7.96 -13.11 -21.84
CA LEU A 256 -7.56 -14.48 -21.54
C LEU A 256 -6.58 -14.52 -20.35
N ALA A 257 -5.54 -13.69 -20.40
CA ALA A 257 -4.52 -13.64 -19.35
C ALA A 257 -5.09 -13.19 -18.01
N THR A 258 -5.89 -12.12 -18.02
CA THR A 258 -6.52 -11.57 -16.82
C THR A 258 -7.54 -12.53 -16.22
N THR A 259 -8.37 -13.17 -17.04
CA THR A 259 -9.37 -14.16 -16.58
C THR A 259 -8.68 -15.37 -15.96
N GLY A 260 -7.62 -15.88 -16.58
CA GLY A 260 -6.82 -16.99 -16.02
C GLY A 260 -6.22 -16.66 -14.66
N LEU A 261 -5.64 -15.47 -14.53
CA LEU A 261 -5.06 -14.97 -13.28
C LEU A 261 -6.10 -14.79 -12.19
N LEU A 262 -7.25 -14.20 -12.51
CA LEU A 262 -8.38 -14.02 -11.59
C LEU A 262 -8.96 -15.37 -11.16
N ALA A 263 -9.04 -16.35 -12.04
CA ALA A 263 -9.51 -17.70 -11.71
C ALA A 263 -8.60 -18.39 -10.68
N ILE A 264 -7.27 -18.33 -10.87
CA ILE A 264 -6.28 -18.86 -9.92
C ILE A 264 -6.39 -18.12 -8.58
N THR A 265 -6.47 -16.81 -8.62
CA THR A 265 -6.59 -15.93 -7.43
C THR A 265 -7.86 -16.26 -6.64
N ALA A 266 -9.00 -16.40 -7.32
CA ALA A 266 -10.27 -16.76 -6.72
C ALA A 266 -10.23 -18.16 -6.08
N LEU A 267 -9.61 -19.12 -6.76
CA LEU A 267 -9.54 -20.52 -6.29
C LEU A 267 -8.95 -20.63 -4.89
N TYR A 268 -7.76 -20.08 -4.66
CA TYR A 268 -7.11 -20.20 -3.35
C TYR A 268 -7.69 -19.23 -2.30
N THR A 269 -8.25 -18.08 -2.71
CA THR A 269 -8.93 -17.16 -1.78
C THR A 269 -10.21 -17.78 -1.23
N ILE A 270 -11.03 -18.38 -2.10
CA ILE A 270 -12.30 -19.02 -1.73
C ILE A 270 -12.05 -20.26 -0.87
N THR A 271 -11.02 -21.03 -1.20
CA THR A 271 -10.73 -22.29 -0.49
C THR A 271 -10.04 -22.07 0.84
N GLY A 272 -9.13 -21.10 0.96
CA GLY A 272 -8.22 -20.94 2.09
C GLY A 272 -8.56 -19.81 3.07
N GLY A 273 -9.35 -18.82 2.68
CA GLY A 273 -9.63 -17.63 3.50
C GLY A 273 -8.38 -16.80 3.83
N LEU A 274 -8.47 -15.96 4.87
CA LEU A 274 -7.40 -15.02 5.24
C LEU A 274 -6.06 -15.69 5.55
N ALA A 275 -6.06 -16.89 6.13
CA ALA A 275 -4.81 -17.57 6.46
C ALA A 275 -4.00 -17.95 5.21
N ALA A 276 -4.66 -18.44 4.17
CA ALA A 276 -4.00 -18.74 2.90
C ALA A 276 -3.46 -17.46 2.25
N VAL A 277 -4.23 -16.38 2.28
CA VAL A 277 -3.79 -15.08 1.77
C VAL A 277 -2.53 -14.61 2.49
N ILE A 278 -2.47 -14.65 3.82
CA ILE A 278 -1.29 -14.20 4.60
C ILE A 278 -0.04 -15.03 4.27
N TYR A 279 -0.15 -16.36 4.13
CA TYR A 279 1.00 -17.20 3.81
C TYR A 279 1.46 -17.07 2.36
N THR A 280 0.53 -16.95 1.40
CA THR A 280 0.88 -16.67 0.00
C THR A 280 1.49 -15.28 -0.15
N ASP A 281 0.96 -14.26 0.53
CA ASP A 281 1.54 -12.92 0.57
C ASP A 281 2.98 -12.93 1.13
N ALA A 282 3.24 -13.73 2.16
CA ALA A 282 4.58 -13.85 2.73
C ALA A 282 5.58 -14.45 1.72
N LEU A 283 5.17 -15.47 0.96
CA LEU A 283 5.97 -16.02 -0.12
C LEU A 283 6.20 -14.99 -1.22
N GLN A 284 5.13 -14.34 -1.66
CA GLN A 284 5.16 -13.32 -2.71
C GLN A 284 6.05 -12.13 -2.32
N THR A 285 6.05 -11.73 -1.05
CA THR A 285 6.97 -10.69 -0.53
C THR A 285 8.43 -11.06 -0.75
N VAL A 286 8.82 -12.31 -0.44
CA VAL A 286 10.21 -12.76 -0.67
C VAL A 286 10.56 -12.71 -2.14
N ILE A 287 9.68 -13.21 -3.01
CA ILE A 287 9.89 -13.21 -4.46
C ILE A 287 10.00 -11.78 -5.00
N MET A 288 9.11 -10.87 -4.56
CA MET A 288 9.14 -9.45 -4.93
C MET A 288 10.44 -8.77 -4.51
N LEU A 289 10.90 -9.01 -3.29
CA LEU A 289 12.15 -8.43 -2.79
C LEU A 289 13.35 -8.92 -3.60
N VAL A 290 13.46 -10.23 -3.81
CA VAL A 290 14.59 -10.82 -4.57
C VAL A 290 14.61 -10.29 -6.00
N GLY A 291 13.48 -10.33 -6.70
CA GLY A 291 13.42 -9.88 -8.09
C GLY A 291 13.66 -8.38 -8.24
N ALA A 292 12.98 -7.54 -7.45
CA ALA A 292 13.10 -6.09 -7.56
C ALA A 292 14.50 -5.58 -7.13
N LEU A 293 15.14 -6.18 -6.13
CA LEU A 293 16.53 -5.87 -5.77
C LEU A 293 17.52 -6.31 -6.85
N THR A 294 17.25 -7.44 -7.53
CA THR A 294 18.03 -7.87 -8.68
C THR A 294 17.93 -6.87 -9.82
N LEU A 295 16.72 -6.45 -10.20
CA LEU A 295 16.53 -5.42 -11.22
C LEU A 295 17.21 -4.10 -10.84
N MET A 296 17.09 -3.68 -9.57
CA MET A 296 17.79 -2.50 -9.07
C MET A 296 19.31 -2.60 -9.33
N GLY A 297 19.94 -3.74 -8.99
CA GLY A 297 21.36 -3.96 -9.22
C GLY A 297 21.74 -3.84 -10.69
N TYR A 298 21.01 -4.48 -11.60
CA TYR A 298 21.23 -4.35 -13.05
C TYR A 298 21.01 -2.92 -13.57
N SER A 299 19.99 -2.25 -13.06
CA SER A 299 19.63 -0.88 -13.45
C SER A 299 20.74 0.10 -13.08
N PHE A 300 21.23 0.05 -11.85
CA PHE A 300 22.34 0.91 -11.43
C PHE A 300 23.65 0.58 -12.15
N ALA A 301 23.94 -0.68 -12.42
CA ALA A 301 25.10 -1.07 -13.19
C ALA A 301 25.05 -0.50 -14.63
N ALA A 302 23.88 -0.44 -15.26
CA ALA A 302 23.69 0.05 -16.62
C ALA A 302 23.92 1.56 -16.75
N VAL A 303 23.58 2.36 -15.74
CA VAL A 303 23.74 3.83 -15.79
C VAL A 303 25.04 4.33 -15.19
N GLY A 304 25.79 3.50 -14.45
CA GLY A 304 27.02 3.89 -13.76
C GLY A 304 26.79 4.31 -12.31
N GLY A 305 25.81 3.69 -11.64
CA GLY A 305 25.49 3.96 -10.24
C GLY A 305 24.59 5.19 -10.04
N LEU A 306 24.56 5.67 -8.81
CA LEU A 306 23.75 6.85 -8.45
C LEU A 306 24.31 8.13 -9.08
N GLU A 307 25.61 8.28 -9.14
CA GLU A 307 26.28 9.42 -9.77
C GLU A 307 25.96 9.49 -11.26
N GLY A 308 26.09 8.35 -11.97
CA GLY A 308 25.71 8.29 -13.38
C GLY A 308 24.21 8.53 -13.63
N LEU A 309 23.34 8.14 -12.69
CA LEU A 309 21.91 8.46 -12.78
C LEU A 309 21.66 9.97 -12.64
N THR A 310 22.29 10.62 -11.66
CA THR A 310 22.10 12.07 -11.42
C THR A 310 22.62 12.92 -12.59
N GLU A 311 23.74 12.55 -13.19
CA GLU A 311 24.30 13.25 -14.33
C GLU A 311 23.47 13.06 -15.62
N LYS A 312 23.10 11.81 -15.92
CA LYS A 312 22.43 11.47 -17.19
C LYS A 312 20.93 11.80 -17.21
N TYR A 313 20.28 11.89 -16.05
CA TYR A 313 18.83 12.12 -15.98
C TYR A 313 18.42 13.44 -16.63
N PHE A 314 19.18 14.52 -16.43
CA PHE A 314 18.88 15.84 -16.98
C PHE A 314 19.14 15.96 -18.49
N THR A 315 19.93 15.05 -19.05
CA THR A 315 20.21 14.98 -20.50
C THR A 315 19.29 13.98 -21.23
N ALA A 316 18.43 13.26 -20.50
CA ALA A 316 17.51 12.27 -21.08
C ALA A 316 16.29 12.93 -21.72
N LEU A 317 16.44 13.37 -22.96
CA LEU A 317 15.44 14.04 -23.79
C LEU A 317 15.00 13.12 -24.92
N ALA A 318 13.69 13.12 -25.23
CA ALA A 318 13.18 12.41 -26.39
C ALA A 318 13.61 13.09 -27.69
N SER A 319 14.07 12.31 -28.67
CA SER A 319 14.56 12.80 -29.97
C SER A 319 13.45 13.49 -30.79
N ASN A 320 12.21 13.10 -30.60
CA ASN A 320 11.03 13.57 -31.34
C ASN A 320 10.37 14.80 -30.70
N ARG A 321 11.04 15.47 -29.79
CA ARG A 321 10.51 16.64 -29.10
C ARG A 321 10.58 17.88 -29.99
N SER A 322 9.51 18.68 -30.04
CA SER A 322 9.56 20.02 -30.64
C SER A 322 10.47 20.95 -29.83
N GLU A 323 11.36 21.70 -30.48
CA GLU A 323 12.34 22.56 -29.80
C GLU A 323 11.72 23.61 -28.87
N ASN A 324 10.51 24.06 -29.17
CA ASN A 324 9.79 25.08 -28.36
C ASN A 324 8.80 24.49 -27.36
N SER A 325 8.70 23.15 -27.23
CA SER A 325 7.77 22.49 -26.31
C SER A 325 8.42 22.25 -24.95
N SER A 326 7.68 22.47 -23.86
CA SER A 326 8.07 22.08 -22.51
C SER A 326 7.79 20.61 -22.20
N CYS A 327 7.16 19.88 -23.14
CA CYS A 327 6.77 18.49 -22.99
C CYS A 327 7.98 17.55 -22.97
N GLY A 328 7.94 16.55 -22.08
CA GLY A 328 8.99 15.54 -21.99
C GLY A 328 10.30 16.01 -21.37
N LEU A 329 10.41 17.28 -20.93
CA LEU A 329 11.59 17.76 -20.22
C LEU A 329 11.77 17.07 -18.87
N PRO A 330 13.01 16.70 -18.50
CA PRO A 330 13.30 16.30 -17.14
C PRO A 330 13.15 17.49 -16.20
N ARG A 331 12.59 17.25 -15.02
CA ARG A 331 12.38 18.32 -14.02
C ARG A 331 13.72 18.71 -13.38
N GLU A 332 13.94 19.98 -13.17
CA GLU A 332 15.15 20.51 -12.48
C GLU A 332 15.21 20.06 -11.01
N ASP A 333 14.02 19.89 -10.36
CA ASP A 333 13.87 19.45 -8.98
C ASP A 333 13.70 17.92 -8.81
N ALA A 334 14.08 17.11 -9.83
CA ALA A 334 13.86 15.66 -9.87
C ALA A 334 14.50 14.90 -8.70
N PHE A 335 15.60 15.40 -8.14
CA PHE A 335 16.31 14.81 -6.99
C PHE A 335 16.00 15.49 -5.65
N HIS A 336 14.97 16.37 -5.60
CA HIS A 336 14.49 17.01 -4.38
C HIS A 336 13.21 16.34 -3.88
N ILE A 337 13.19 15.89 -2.60
CA ILE A 337 12.00 15.32 -1.98
C ILE A 337 11.03 16.43 -1.55
N PHE A 338 11.56 17.53 -1.00
CA PHE A 338 10.78 18.69 -0.59
C PHE A 338 10.78 19.72 -1.72
N ARG A 339 9.64 19.88 -2.37
CA ARG A 339 9.45 20.75 -3.52
C ARG A 339 8.69 22.02 -3.13
N ASP A 340 8.75 23.02 -4.01
CA ASP A 340 8.09 24.32 -3.80
C ASP A 340 6.63 24.14 -3.34
N PRO A 341 6.16 24.89 -2.32
CA PRO A 341 4.83 24.74 -1.75
C PRO A 341 3.70 25.22 -2.65
N LEU A 342 3.96 26.11 -3.63
CA LEU A 342 2.91 26.75 -4.44
C LEU A 342 2.90 26.30 -5.91
N THR A 343 4.07 26.14 -6.50
CA THR A 343 4.21 25.92 -7.96
C THR A 343 4.51 24.49 -8.37
N SER A 344 4.86 23.64 -7.39
CA SER A 344 5.26 22.26 -7.68
C SER A 344 4.05 21.32 -7.87
N ASP A 345 4.27 20.26 -8.67
CA ASP A 345 3.37 19.12 -8.83
C ASP A 345 3.19 18.28 -7.55
N LEU A 346 4.17 18.34 -6.63
CA LEU A 346 4.15 17.66 -5.34
C LEU A 346 4.58 18.62 -4.22
N PRO A 347 3.73 19.59 -3.85
CA PRO A 347 4.06 20.60 -2.85
C PRO A 347 4.27 19.96 -1.48
N TRP A 348 5.42 20.23 -0.83
CA TRP A 348 5.81 19.58 0.43
C TRP A 348 4.78 19.71 1.57
N PRO A 349 4.04 20.85 1.75
CA PRO A 349 3.01 20.90 2.80
C PRO A 349 1.81 20.01 2.46
N GLY A 350 1.46 19.93 1.17
CA GLY A 350 0.42 19.03 0.68
C GLY A 350 0.76 17.57 0.93
N ILE A 351 2.01 17.16 0.68
CA ILE A 351 2.48 15.80 0.99
C ILE A 351 2.43 15.56 2.50
N LEU A 352 3.00 16.44 3.30
CA LEU A 352 3.12 16.21 4.75
C LEU A 352 1.76 16.18 5.47
N PHE A 353 0.87 17.12 5.16
CA PHE A 353 -0.41 17.28 5.87
C PHE A 353 -1.60 16.74 5.05
N GLY A 354 -1.63 17.01 3.75
CA GLY A 354 -2.72 16.60 2.88
C GLY A 354 -2.76 15.09 2.65
N MET A 355 -1.60 14.47 2.36
CA MET A 355 -1.51 13.03 2.15
C MET A 355 -1.59 12.23 3.45
N SER A 356 -1.29 12.83 4.60
CA SER A 356 -1.38 12.14 5.89
C SER A 356 -2.79 11.62 6.19
N MET A 357 -3.85 12.31 5.77
CA MET A 357 -5.24 11.88 6.03
C MET A 357 -5.64 10.66 5.19
N PRO A 358 -5.45 10.63 3.86
CA PRO A 358 -5.62 9.40 3.09
C PRO A 358 -4.74 8.24 3.58
N SER A 359 -3.50 8.51 3.95
CA SER A 359 -2.59 7.49 4.49
C SER A 359 -3.06 6.93 5.83
N LEU A 360 -3.57 7.77 6.75
CA LEU A 360 -4.18 7.31 8.01
C LEU A 360 -5.43 6.48 7.75
N TRP A 361 -6.27 6.86 6.77
CA TRP A 361 -7.39 6.02 6.37
C TRP A 361 -6.89 4.65 5.90
N TYR A 362 -5.97 4.61 4.96
CA TYR A 362 -5.46 3.38 4.35
C TYR A 362 -4.83 2.43 5.37
N TRP A 363 -3.95 2.95 6.24
CA TRP A 363 -3.20 2.12 7.18
C TRP A 363 -3.96 1.83 8.48
N CYS A 364 -4.74 2.80 9.00
CA CYS A 364 -5.32 2.69 10.33
C CYS A 364 -6.80 2.29 10.34
N THR A 365 -7.51 2.44 9.22
CA THR A 365 -8.96 2.22 9.18
C THR A 365 -9.44 1.33 8.05
N ASP A 366 -8.63 1.11 7.01
CA ASP A 366 -8.99 0.21 5.92
C ASP A 366 -8.99 -1.25 6.37
N GLN A 367 -10.07 -1.96 6.03
CA GLN A 367 -10.24 -3.37 6.39
C GLN A 367 -9.12 -4.24 5.82
N VAL A 368 -8.63 -3.96 4.61
CA VAL A 368 -7.55 -4.72 3.95
C VAL A 368 -6.31 -4.80 4.85
N ILE A 369 -5.93 -3.72 5.49
CA ILE A 369 -4.72 -3.63 6.33
C ILE A 369 -5.01 -4.05 7.78
N VAL A 370 -6.07 -3.50 8.37
CA VAL A 370 -6.37 -3.73 9.80
C VAL A 370 -6.71 -5.19 10.07
N GLN A 371 -7.42 -5.86 9.17
CA GLN A 371 -7.81 -7.26 9.30
C GLN A 371 -6.59 -8.20 9.48
N ARG A 372 -5.49 -7.94 8.79
CA ARG A 372 -4.22 -8.70 8.93
C ARG A 372 -3.58 -8.49 10.29
N SER A 373 -3.57 -7.26 10.76
CA SER A 373 -3.04 -6.93 12.08
C SER A 373 -3.88 -7.54 13.21
N LEU A 374 -5.21 -7.65 13.01
CA LEU A 374 -6.13 -8.32 13.95
C LEU A 374 -6.00 -9.86 13.91
N ALA A 375 -5.49 -10.44 12.81
CA ALA A 375 -5.21 -11.88 12.70
C ALA A 375 -3.97 -12.31 13.49
N ALA A 376 -3.16 -11.39 14.01
CA ALA A 376 -1.97 -11.68 14.78
C ALA A 376 -2.31 -12.32 16.14
N LYS A 377 -1.44 -13.22 16.59
CA LYS A 377 -1.59 -13.99 17.84
C LYS A 377 -1.76 -13.11 19.10
N ASN A 378 -1.11 -11.97 19.13
CA ASN A 378 -1.23 -10.97 20.20
C ASN A 378 -0.74 -9.60 19.71
N LEU A 379 -0.93 -8.57 20.55
CA LEU A 379 -0.52 -7.20 20.24
C LEU A 379 0.99 -7.09 19.93
N SER A 380 1.84 -7.87 20.58
CA SER A 380 3.29 -7.82 20.33
C SER A 380 3.63 -8.35 18.94
N HIS A 381 2.97 -9.43 18.49
CA HIS A 381 3.11 -9.94 17.13
C HIS A 381 2.53 -8.95 16.08
N ALA A 382 1.40 -8.31 16.37
CA ALA A 382 0.85 -7.28 15.49
C ALA A 382 1.80 -6.07 15.35
N LYS A 383 2.38 -5.60 16.46
CA LYS A 383 3.39 -4.53 16.46
C LYS A 383 4.67 -4.93 15.72
N GLY A 384 5.16 -6.16 15.94
CA GLY A 384 6.33 -6.68 15.24
C GLY A 384 6.12 -6.76 13.72
N GLY A 385 4.94 -7.21 13.28
CA GLY A 385 4.56 -7.22 11.86
C GLY A 385 4.50 -5.81 11.25
N SER A 386 3.88 -4.88 11.94
CA SER A 386 3.80 -3.47 11.50
C SER A 386 5.19 -2.81 11.44
N LEU A 387 6.08 -3.12 12.39
CA LEU A 387 7.46 -2.63 12.39
C LEU A 387 8.25 -3.18 11.18
N MET A 388 8.11 -4.47 10.89
CA MET A 388 8.70 -5.09 9.70
C MET A 388 8.18 -4.40 8.42
N ALA A 389 6.87 -4.21 8.30
CA ALA A 389 6.27 -3.52 7.16
C ALA A 389 6.80 -2.07 7.03
N ALA A 390 6.98 -1.34 8.13
CA ALA A 390 7.55 0.00 8.14
C ALA A 390 8.98 0.02 7.58
N TYR A 391 9.84 -0.91 7.99
CA TYR A 391 11.19 -1.00 7.41
C TYR A 391 11.18 -1.32 5.92
N LEU A 392 10.33 -2.24 5.49
CA LEU A 392 10.21 -2.60 4.07
C LEU A 392 9.72 -1.43 3.21
N LYS A 393 8.96 -0.49 3.76
CA LYS A 393 8.46 0.72 3.07
C LYS A 393 9.55 1.72 2.65
N VAL A 394 10.78 1.56 3.10
CA VAL A 394 11.92 2.35 2.60
C VAL A 394 12.38 1.85 1.22
N LEU A 395 12.18 0.57 0.93
CA LEU A 395 12.71 -0.08 -0.28
C LEU A 395 12.08 0.39 -1.60
N PRO A 396 10.79 0.79 -1.70
CA PRO A 396 10.18 1.23 -2.96
C PRO A 396 10.91 2.39 -3.65
N LEU A 397 11.56 3.29 -2.90
CA LEU A 397 12.43 4.31 -3.49
C LEU A 397 13.50 3.67 -4.39
N PHE A 398 14.17 2.65 -3.89
CA PHE A 398 15.30 2.00 -4.58
C PHE A 398 14.83 0.95 -5.58
N MET A 399 13.74 0.23 -5.28
CA MET A 399 13.26 -0.89 -6.08
C MET A 399 12.34 -0.49 -7.24
N MET A 400 11.71 0.70 -7.17
CA MET A 400 10.70 1.14 -8.13
C MET A 400 10.98 2.55 -8.65
N VAL A 401 11.09 3.56 -7.77
CA VAL A 401 11.23 4.95 -8.19
C VAL A 401 12.53 5.17 -8.96
N MET A 402 13.67 4.78 -8.38
CA MET A 402 14.98 4.94 -9.05
C MET A 402 15.10 4.08 -10.33
N PRO A 403 14.68 2.81 -10.38
CA PRO A 403 14.61 2.07 -11.64
C PRO A 403 13.71 2.74 -12.70
N GLY A 404 12.60 3.37 -12.30
CA GLY A 404 11.81 4.19 -13.21
C GLY A 404 12.60 5.35 -13.81
N MET A 405 13.36 6.08 -12.99
CA MET A 405 14.28 7.14 -13.46
C MET A 405 15.37 6.59 -14.37
N VAL A 406 15.95 5.43 -14.05
CA VAL A 406 16.93 4.74 -14.91
C VAL A 406 16.31 4.38 -16.26
N SER A 407 15.06 3.90 -16.27
CA SER A 407 14.37 3.59 -17.52
C SER A 407 14.23 4.81 -18.43
N ARG A 408 13.94 5.99 -17.86
CA ARG A 408 13.92 7.23 -18.62
C ARG A 408 15.30 7.57 -19.22
N VAL A 409 16.39 7.37 -18.48
CA VAL A 409 17.75 7.62 -18.95
C VAL A 409 18.13 6.70 -20.12
N LEU A 410 17.74 5.43 -20.04
CA LEU A 410 18.11 4.43 -21.05
C LEU A 410 17.19 4.42 -22.28
N PHE A 411 15.92 4.79 -22.10
CA PHE A 411 14.88 4.73 -23.15
C PHE A 411 14.10 6.05 -23.23
N PRO A 412 14.77 7.22 -23.46
CA PRO A 412 14.10 8.51 -23.42
C PRO A 412 13.02 8.66 -24.48
N ASP A 413 13.21 8.14 -25.70
CA ASP A 413 12.25 8.27 -26.81
C ASP A 413 10.92 7.58 -26.53
N GLN A 414 10.93 6.52 -25.72
CA GLN A 414 9.72 5.76 -25.39
C GLN A 414 9.10 6.24 -24.08
N VAL A 415 9.91 6.32 -23.02
CA VAL A 415 9.44 6.62 -21.65
C VAL A 415 9.12 8.11 -21.47
N ALA A 416 9.90 9.00 -22.09
CA ALA A 416 9.70 10.45 -22.04
C ALA A 416 9.04 11.02 -23.32
N CYS A 417 8.32 10.17 -24.04
CA CYS A 417 7.58 10.54 -25.24
C CYS A 417 6.78 11.85 -25.05
N ALA A 418 6.96 12.79 -25.98
CA ALA A 418 6.38 14.13 -25.92
C ALA A 418 5.29 14.37 -27.00
N ASP A 419 5.38 13.68 -28.14
CA ASP A 419 4.43 13.79 -29.24
C ASP A 419 3.22 12.87 -29.01
N PRO A 420 1.97 13.40 -28.99
CA PRO A 420 0.77 12.59 -28.73
C PRO A 420 0.54 11.45 -29.70
N ASP A 421 0.86 11.62 -30.99
CA ASP A 421 0.64 10.59 -32.02
C ASP A 421 1.66 9.46 -31.90
N ILE A 422 2.90 9.80 -31.53
CA ILE A 422 3.95 8.82 -31.25
C ILE A 422 3.66 8.11 -29.94
N CYS A 423 3.28 8.84 -28.88
CA CYS A 423 2.89 8.25 -27.59
C CYS A 423 1.72 7.27 -27.75
N GLN A 424 0.70 7.62 -28.55
CA GLN A 424 -0.43 6.73 -28.85
C GLN A 424 0.03 5.43 -29.53
N LYS A 425 1.02 5.49 -30.43
CA LYS A 425 1.58 4.31 -31.09
C LYS A 425 2.45 3.46 -30.16
N VAL A 426 3.25 4.09 -29.28
CA VAL A 426 4.21 3.42 -28.41
C VAL A 426 3.54 2.75 -27.21
N CYS A 427 2.63 3.43 -26.54
CA CYS A 427 2.04 2.95 -25.28
C CYS A 427 0.50 2.98 -25.23
N GLY A 428 -0.16 3.40 -26.32
CA GLY A 428 -1.62 3.51 -26.36
C GLY A 428 -2.19 4.71 -25.59
N ASN A 429 -1.35 5.60 -25.07
CA ASN A 429 -1.77 6.76 -24.27
C ASN A 429 -1.19 8.06 -24.86
N PRO A 430 -2.02 8.95 -25.41
CA PRO A 430 -1.54 10.19 -26.05
C PRO A 430 -1.01 11.22 -25.04
N SER A 431 -1.24 11.03 -23.73
CA SER A 431 -0.82 11.97 -22.69
C SER A 431 0.61 11.73 -22.19
N GLY A 432 1.26 10.61 -22.61
CA GLY A 432 2.61 10.24 -22.23
C GLY A 432 2.77 8.76 -21.91
N CYS A 433 4.00 8.27 -21.94
CA CYS A 433 4.32 6.84 -21.83
C CYS A 433 5.11 6.48 -20.55
N SER A 434 5.12 7.32 -19.54
CA SER A 434 5.91 7.05 -18.32
C SER A 434 5.55 5.74 -17.61
N ASP A 435 4.29 5.28 -17.72
CA ASP A 435 3.83 4.04 -17.07
C ASP A 435 4.47 2.77 -17.66
N ILE A 436 5.05 2.82 -18.88
CA ILE A 436 5.79 1.69 -19.43
C ILE A 436 7.23 1.59 -18.89
N ALA A 437 7.70 2.54 -18.10
CA ALA A 437 9.11 2.62 -17.66
C ALA A 437 9.61 1.32 -17.03
N TYR A 438 8.85 0.75 -16.10
CA TYR A 438 9.28 -0.46 -15.40
C TYR A 438 9.21 -1.72 -16.28
N PRO A 439 8.10 -2.01 -16.97
CA PRO A 439 8.03 -3.12 -17.93
C PRO A 439 9.15 -3.08 -18.98
N LYS A 440 9.40 -1.91 -19.57
CA LYS A 440 10.46 -1.73 -20.56
C LYS A 440 11.84 -2.05 -20.01
N LEU A 441 12.13 -1.56 -18.81
CA LEU A 441 13.39 -1.83 -18.14
C LEU A 441 13.60 -3.35 -17.89
N VAL A 442 12.56 -4.05 -17.42
CA VAL A 442 12.57 -5.49 -17.19
C VAL A 442 12.90 -6.27 -18.47
N LEU A 443 12.22 -5.92 -19.57
CA LEU A 443 12.35 -6.65 -20.84
C LEU A 443 13.72 -6.45 -21.50
N GLU A 444 14.33 -5.26 -21.38
CA GLU A 444 15.54 -4.91 -22.10
C GLU A 444 16.84 -5.20 -21.35
N ILE A 445 16.86 -5.01 -20.02
CA ILE A 445 18.11 -5.11 -19.26
C ILE A 445 18.36 -6.51 -18.73
N LEU A 446 17.30 -7.24 -18.38
CA LEU A 446 17.47 -8.53 -17.70
C LEU A 446 17.77 -9.66 -18.70
N PRO A 447 18.69 -10.58 -18.34
CA PRO A 447 18.91 -11.81 -19.10
C PRO A 447 17.73 -12.76 -18.94
N THR A 448 17.66 -13.73 -19.85
CA THR A 448 16.69 -14.85 -19.84
C THR A 448 16.67 -15.54 -18.47
N GLY A 449 15.49 -15.88 -17.99
CA GLY A 449 15.24 -16.48 -16.68
C GLY A 449 15.04 -15.41 -15.59
N LEU A 450 15.89 -14.39 -15.48
CA LEU A 450 15.65 -13.25 -14.57
C LEU A 450 14.50 -12.37 -15.06
N ARG A 451 14.32 -12.26 -16.37
CA ARG A 451 13.16 -11.62 -16.98
C ARG A 451 11.87 -12.34 -16.58
N GLY A 452 11.85 -13.67 -16.71
CA GLY A 452 10.74 -14.51 -16.25
C GLY A 452 10.47 -14.38 -14.74
N LEU A 453 11.53 -14.26 -13.91
CA LEU A 453 11.40 -14.00 -12.48
C LEU A 453 10.72 -12.64 -12.22
N MET A 454 11.09 -11.58 -12.95
CA MET A 454 10.49 -10.25 -12.78
C MET A 454 9.04 -10.21 -13.24
N ILE A 455 8.69 -10.97 -14.28
CA ILE A 455 7.30 -11.14 -14.69
C ILE A 455 6.51 -11.84 -13.57
N ALA A 456 7.09 -12.87 -12.96
CA ALA A 456 6.50 -13.53 -11.79
C ALA A 456 6.32 -12.57 -10.61
N VAL A 457 7.28 -11.65 -10.36
CA VAL A 457 7.18 -10.59 -9.33
C VAL A 457 5.97 -9.68 -9.57
N MET A 458 5.78 -9.21 -10.80
CA MET A 458 4.67 -8.33 -11.14
C MET A 458 3.31 -9.02 -11.00
N VAL A 459 3.25 -10.28 -11.47
CA VAL A 459 2.05 -11.13 -11.29
C VAL A 459 1.81 -11.40 -9.80
N ALA A 460 2.87 -11.63 -9.01
CA ALA A 460 2.77 -11.80 -7.56
C ALA A 460 2.16 -10.57 -6.88
N ALA A 461 2.64 -9.39 -7.23
CA ALA A 461 2.13 -8.13 -6.69
C ALA A 461 0.64 -7.92 -7.03
N LEU A 462 0.25 -8.18 -8.28
CA LEU A 462 -1.14 -8.11 -8.72
C LEU A 462 -2.03 -9.11 -7.97
N MET A 463 -1.61 -10.37 -7.86
CA MET A 463 -2.37 -11.41 -7.17
C MET A 463 -2.52 -11.13 -5.68
N SER A 464 -1.46 -10.68 -5.01
CA SER A 464 -1.49 -10.35 -3.57
C SER A 464 -2.49 -9.22 -3.26
N SER A 465 -2.45 -8.13 -4.03
CA SER A 465 -3.39 -7.02 -3.89
C SER A 465 -4.84 -7.47 -4.10
N LEU A 466 -5.12 -8.18 -5.19
CA LEU A 466 -6.47 -8.63 -5.53
C LEU A 466 -7.04 -9.59 -4.49
N THR A 467 -6.26 -10.60 -4.04
CA THR A 467 -6.72 -11.53 -2.98
C THR A 467 -7.04 -10.81 -1.70
N SER A 468 -6.23 -9.81 -1.38
CA SER A 468 -6.39 -8.97 -0.21
C SER A 468 -7.69 -8.18 -0.24
N ILE A 469 -7.98 -7.56 -1.37
CA ILE A 469 -9.20 -6.78 -1.58
C ILE A 469 -10.43 -7.70 -1.60
N PHE A 470 -10.36 -8.84 -2.30
CA PHE A 470 -11.47 -9.80 -2.37
C PHE A 470 -11.83 -10.36 -0.99
N ASN A 471 -10.83 -10.77 -0.20
CA ASN A 471 -11.06 -11.28 1.14
C ASN A 471 -11.67 -10.21 2.06
N SER A 472 -11.19 -8.98 2.02
CA SER A 472 -11.68 -7.90 2.88
C SER A 472 -13.06 -7.40 2.45
N ALA A 473 -13.32 -7.28 1.15
CA ALA A 473 -14.64 -6.96 0.61
C ALA A 473 -15.68 -8.03 0.99
N SER A 474 -15.30 -9.31 0.87
CA SER A 474 -16.13 -10.43 1.29
C SER A 474 -16.45 -10.38 2.79
N THR A 475 -15.44 -10.04 3.62
CA THR A 475 -15.63 -9.90 5.07
C THR A 475 -16.62 -8.77 5.40
N ILE A 476 -16.48 -7.59 4.81
CA ILE A 476 -17.39 -6.45 5.03
C ILE A 476 -18.80 -6.80 4.55
N PHE A 477 -18.92 -7.35 3.34
CA PHE A 477 -20.24 -7.73 2.82
C PHE A 477 -20.95 -8.72 3.74
N THR A 478 -20.26 -9.78 4.14
CA THR A 478 -20.83 -10.86 4.94
C THR A 478 -21.16 -10.42 6.36
N MET A 479 -20.20 -9.75 7.04
CA MET A 479 -20.33 -9.43 8.46
C MET A 479 -21.16 -8.18 8.73
N ASP A 480 -21.08 -7.17 7.84
CA ASP A 480 -21.71 -5.86 8.08
C ASP A 480 -23.02 -5.67 7.28
N LEU A 481 -23.14 -6.24 6.08
CA LEU A 481 -24.37 -6.11 5.27
C LEU A 481 -25.25 -7.34 5.35
N TRP A 482 -24.75 -8.55 5.02
CA TRP A 482 -25.58 -9.77 5.01
C TRP A 482 -26.09 -10.15 6.40
N ASN A 483 -25.23 -10.20 7.39
CA ASN A 483 -25.62 -10.50 8.77
C ASN A 483 -26.64 -9.50 9.34
N ARG A 484 -26.75 -8.32 8.76
CA ARG A 484 -27.77 -7.35 9.11
C ARG A 484 -29.11 -7.63 8.47
N VAL A 485 -29.11 -8.10 7.21
CA VAL A 485 -30.34 -8.52 6.51
C VAL A 485 -30.89 -9.81 7.13
N ARG A 486 -29.98 -10.73 7.53
CA ARG A 486 -30.31 -12.01 8.18
C ARG A 486 -29.59 -12.18 9.53
N PRO A 487 -30.08 -11.57 10.62
CA PRO A 487 -29.40 -11.59 11.92
C PRO A 487 -29.29 -12.99 12.56
N ARG A 488 -30.01 -13.98 12.05
CA ARG A 488 -29.98 -15.37 12.52
C ARG A 488 -29.26 -16.31 11.54
N ALA A 489 -28.44 -15.77 10.65
CA ALA A 489 -27.65 -16.58 9.74
C ALA A 489 -26.70 -17.51 10.50
N SER A 490 -26.58 -18.76 10.07
CA SER A 490 -25.60 -19.70 10.63
C SER A 490 -24.19 -19.35 10.19
N GLU A 491 -23.17 -19.78 10.94
CA GLU A 491 -21.77 -19.58 10.54
C GLU A 491 -21.47 -20.17 9.16
N GLN A 492 -22.07 -21.32 8.82
CA GLN A 492 -21.93 -21.94 7.51
C GLN A 492 -22.56 -21.08 6.40
N GLU A 493 -23.73 -20.50 6.63
CA GLU A 493 -24.37 -19.56 5.68
C GLU A 493 -23.47 -18.35 5.43
N LEU A 494 -22.90 -17.74 6.48
CA LEU A 494 -22.00 -16.59 6.35
C LEU A 494 -20.76 -16.94 5.54
N MET A 495 -20.17 -18.11 5.73
CA MET A 495 -19.01 -18.56 4.95
C MET A 495 -19.36 -18.80 3.47
N ILE A 496 -20.52 -19.39 3.19
CA ILE A 496 -20.98 -19.63 1.81
C ILE A 496 -21.23 -18.29 1.10
N VAL A 497 -21.92 -17.36 1.75
CA VAL A 497 -22.19 -16.02 1.23
C VAL A 497 -20.89 -15.29 0.93
N GLY A 498 -19.90 -15.36 1.81
CA GLY A 498 -18.58 -14.77 1.58
C GLY A 498 -17.89 -15.32 0.33
N ARG A 499 -17.92 -16.64 0.13
CA ARG A 499 -17.36 -17.31 -1.05
C ARG A 499 -18.07 -16.93 -2.36
N VAL A 500 -19.41 -16.91 -2.33
CA VAL A 500 -20.22 -16.47 -3.47
C VAL A 500 -19.93 -15.01 -3.81
N PHE A 501 -19.79 -14.15 -2.80
CA PHE A 501 -19.47 -12.74 -3.02
C PHE A 501 -18.10 -12.54 -3.68
N VAL A 502 -17.08 -13.33 -3.33
CA VAL A 502 -15.78 -13.32 -4.04
C VAL A 502 -15.97 -13.66 -5.52
N LEU A 503 -16.78 -14.67 -5.85
CA LEU A 503 -17.06 -15.00 -7.27
C LEU A 503 -17.75 -13.84 -8.00
N LEU A 504 -18.69 -13.16 -7.34
CA LEU A 504 -19.34 -11.97 -7.90
C LEU A 504 -18.35 -10.82 -8.12
N LEU A 505 -17.40 -10.61 -7.21
CA LEU A 505 -16.34 -9.60 -7.37
C LEU A 505 -15.43 -9.93 -8.55
N VAL A 506 -15.03 -11.17 -8.72
CA VAL A 506 -14.21 -11.63 -9.86
C VAL A 506 -14.96 -11.39 -11.18
N LEU A 507 -16.23 -11.78 -11.25
CA LEU A 507 -17.06 -11.53 -12.43
C LEU A 507 -17.20 -10.02 -12.72
N GLY A 508 -17.48 -9.23 -11.70
CA GLY A 508 -17.55 -7.77 -11.81
C GLY A 508 -16.23 -7.15 -12.29
N SER A 509 -15.09 -7.67 -11.83
CA SER A 509 -13.76 -7.22 -12.24
C SER A 509 -13.51 -7.47 -13.72
N ILE A 510 -13.90 -8.63 -14.26
CA ILE A 510 -13.78 -8.96 -15.69
C ILE A 510 -14.65 -8.02 -16.52
N LEU A 511 -15.90 -7.81 -16.12
CA LEU A 511 -16.82 -6.90 -16.79
C LEU A 511 -16.37 -5.43 -16.78
N TRP A 512 -15.50 -5.05 -15.84
CA TRP A 512 -15.00 -3.69 -15.68
C TRP A 512 -13.79 -3.37 -16.54
N ILE A 513 -13.11 -4.37 -17.12
CA ILE A 513 -11.90 -4.19 -17.96
C ILE A 513 -12.12 -3.18 -19.10
N PRO A 514 -13.21 -3.22 -19.89
CA PRO A 514 -13.42 -2.27 -20.97
C PRO A 514 -13.53 -0.82 -20.49
N VAL A 515 -14.13 -0.61 -19.31
CA VAL A 515 -14.28 0.72 -18.71
C VAL A 515 -12.92 1.31 -18.34
N ILE A 516 -12.03 0.46 -17.79
CA ILE A 516 -10.67 0.86 -17.45
C ILE A 516 -9.88 1.23 -18.71
N GLN A 517 -9.99 0.45 -19.77
CA GLN A 517 -9.31 0.73 -21.04
C GLN A 517 -9.78 2.05 -21.68
N ALA A 518 -11.06 2.40 -21.53
CA ALA A 518 -11.62 3.63 -22.06
C ALA A 518 -11.24 4.89 -21.27
N SER A 519 -10.85 4.74 -20.00
CA SER A 519 -10.54 5.85 -19.09
C SER A 519 -9.07 6.30 -19.09
N GLN A 520 -8.28 5.92 -20.09
CA GLN A 520 -6.85 6.19 -20.19
C GLN A 520 -6.56 7.70 -20.35
N GLY A 521 -6.05 8.32 -19.29
CA GLY A 521 -5.59 9.72 -19.30
C GLY A 521 -4.62 9.99 -18.15
N GLY A 522 -3.40 10.43 -18.46
CA GLY A 522 -2.41 10.86 -17.48
C GLY A 522 -1.67 9.73 -16.74
N GLN A 523 -0.93 10.12 -15.70
CA GLN A 523 -0.14 9.19 -14.87
C GLN A 523 -1.06 8.41 -13.90
N LEU A 524 -1.06 7.09 -14.01
CA LEU A 524 -1.90 6.20 -13.20
C LEU A 524 -1.77 6.46 -11.69
N PHE A 525 -0.55 6.64 -11.19
CA PHE A 525 -0.33 6.81 -9.75
C PHE A 525 -0.93 8.11 -9.21
N ILE A 526 -0.80 9.22 -9.94
CA ILE A 526 -1.38 10.52 -9.54
C ILE A 526 -2.91 10.45 -9.54
N TYR A 527 -3.50 9.78 -10.52
CA TYR A 527 -4.95 9.56 -10.59
C TYR A 527 -5.46 8.81 -9.35
N ILE A 528 -4.78 7.75 -8.92
CA ILE A 528 -5.13 7.01 -7.70
C ILE A 528 -5.06 7.91 -6.47
N GLN A 529 -4.00 8.70 -6.35
CA GLN A 529 -3.78 9.57 -5.19
C GLN A 529 -4.79 10.72 -5.13
N SER A 530 -5.22 11.24 -6.28
CA SER A 530 -6.25 12.29 -6.32
C SER A 530 -7.61 11.76 -5.84
N ILE A 531 -8.09 10.62 -6.36
CA ILE A 531 -9.34 10.00 -5.89
C ILE A 531 -9.28 9.68 -4.39
N SER A 532 -8.13 9.15 -3.93
CA SER A 532 -7.91 8.88 -2.52
C SER A 532 -8.03 10.14 -1.67
N SER A 533 -7.49 11.26 -2.14
CA SER A 533 -7.53 12.56 -1.47
C SER A 533 -8.94 13.17 -1.42
N TYR A 534 -9.88 12.73 -2.26
CA TYR A 534 -11.26 13.22 -2.26
C TYR A 534 -12.22 12.37 -1.40
N LEU A 535 -11.98 11.06 -1.27
CA LEU A 535 -12.94 10.17 -0.61
C LEU A 535 -12.51 9.70 0.79
N GLN A 536 -11.21 9.65 1.06
CA GLN A 536 -10.69 9.01 2.27
C GLN A 536 -10.59 9.93 3.50
N PRO A 537 -10.26 11.24 3.38
CA PRO A 537 -10.07 12.12 4.53
C PRO A 537 -11.27 12.22 5.48
N PRO A 538 -12.53 12.29 5.01
CA PRO A 538 -13.69 12.34 5.92
C PRO A 538 -13.79 11.10 6.81
N VAL A 539 -13.48 9.94 6.27
CA VAL A 539 -13.47 8.68 7.03
C VAL A 539 -12.36 8.70 8.08
N ALA A 540 -11.14 9.12 7.70
CA ALA A 540 -10.01 9.23 8.63
C ALA A 540 -10.36 10.13 9.83
N VAL A 541 -10.96 11.29 9.58
CA VAL A 541 -11.37 12.24 10.64
C VAL A 541 -12.40 11.61 11.58
N VAL A 542 -13.39 10.86 11.06
CA VAL A 542 -14.41 10.18 11.89
C VAL A 542 -13.74 9.15 12.80
N PHE A 543 -12.77 8.37 12.32
CA PHE A 543 -12.04 7.41 13.15
C PHE A 543 -11.14 8.10 14.17
N ILE A 544 -10.41 9.15 13.79
CA ILE A 544 -9.56 9.92 14.71
C ILE A 544 -10.40 10.48 15.86
N LEU A 545 -11.49 11.20 15.56
CA LEU A 545 -12.37 11.75 16.60
C LEU A 545 -13.08 10.64 17.38
N GLY A 546 -13.42 9.52 16.75
CA GLY A 546 -13.96 8.34 17.43
C GLY A 546 -13.01 7.77 18.47
N CYS A 547 -11.71 7.67 18.15
CA CYS A 547 -10.68 7.13 19.01
C CYS A 547 -10.26 8.10 20.13
N PHE A 548 -10.20 9.42 19.86
CA PHE A 548 -9.59 10.37 20.81
C PHE A 548 -10.57 11.30 21.50
N TRP A 549 -11.76 11.53 20.96
CA TRP A 549 -12.71 12.46 21.55
C TRP A 549 -13.94 11.75 22.10
N LYS A 550 -14.02 11.67 23.45
CA LYS A 550 -15.11 10.96 24.15
C LYS A 550 -16.50 11.50 23.86
N ARG A 551 -16.62 12.82 23.61
CA ARG A 551 -17.92 13.49 23.35
C ARG A 551 -18.45 13.24 21.92
N ALA A 552 -17.62 12.80 20.98
CA ALA A 552 -18.06 12.50 19.62
C ALA A 552 -19.22 11.50 19.64
N ASN A 553 -20.33 11.86 18.99
CA ASN A 553 -21.58 11.11 18.95
C ASN A 553 -22.00 10.71 17.51
N GLU A 554 -23.03 9.86 17.39
CA GLU A 554 -23.53 9.37 16.11
C GLU A 554 -23.94 10.50 15.15
N LYS A 555 -24.69 11.48 15.64
CA LYS A 555 -25.21 12.57 14.79
C LYS A 555 -24.07 13.40 14.20
N GLY A 556 -23.06 13.74 15.02
CA GLY A 556 -21.89 14.47 14.57
C GLY A 556 -21.05 13.68 13.56
N ALA A 557 -20.78 12.42 13.85
CA ALA A 557 -20.03 11.54 12.95
C ALA A 557 -20.76 11.31 11.60
N PHE A 558 -22.07 11.12 11.62
CA PHE A 558 -22.87 10.94 10.41
C PHE A 558 -22.85 12.19 9.52
N TRP A 559 -23.20 13.35 10.08
CA TRP A 559 -23.24 14.59 9.29
C TRP A 559 -21.86 15.03 8.82
N GLY A 560 -20.83 14.89 9.66
CA GLY A 560 -19.44 15.16 9.25
C GLY A 560 -19.01 14.26 8.07
N LEU A 561 -19.32 12.98 8.14
CA LEU A 561 -19.02 12.03 7.06
C LEU A 561 -19.76 12.38 5.77
N ILE A 562 -21.08 12.63 5.84
CA ILE A 562 -21.91 12.92 4.66
C ILE A 562 -21.49 14.22 3.98
N TRP A 563 -21.30 15.31 4.73
CA TRP A 563 -20.85 16.59 4.15
C TRP A 563 -19.45 16.49 3.55
N GLY A 564 -18.54 15.79 4.24
CA GLY A 564 -17.19 15.56 3.72
C GLY A 564 -17.21 14.74 2.43
N LEU A 565 -17.96 13.62 2.39
CA LEU A 565 -18.08 12.80 1.19
C LEU A 565 -18.77 13.53 0.04
N LEU A 566 -19.80 14.36 0.31
CA LEU A 566 -20.48 15.14 -0.70
C LEU A 566 -19.52 16.13 -1.38
N LEU A 567 -18.75 16.89 -0.59
CA LEU A 567 -17.74 17.82 -1.13
C LEU A 567 -16.65 17.08 -1.90
N GLY A 568 -16.17 15.95 -1.39
CA GLY A 568 -15.20 15.11 -2.08
C GLY A 568 -15.73 14.58 -3.41
N LEU A 569 -17.00 14.12 -3.45
CA LEU A 569 -17.65 13.65 -4.66
C LEU A 569 -17.85 14.76 -5.69
N ILE A 570 -18.24 15.97 -5.24
CA ILE A 570 -18.35 17.14 -6.15
C ILE A 570 -17.00 17.41 -6.80
N ARG A 571 -15.91 17.42 -6.02
CA ARG A 571 -14.56 17.62 -6.56
C ARG A 571 -14.16 16.53 -7.54
N LEU A 572 -14.43 15.27 -7.22
CA LEU A 572 -14.18 14.13 -8.09
C LEU A 572 -14.92 14.27 -9.42
N LEU A 573 -16.19 14.65 -9.39
CA LEU A 573 -16.99 14.87 -10.60
C LEU A 573 -16.45 16.05 -11.43
N LEU A 574 -15.99 17.12 -10.79
CA LEU A 574 -15.35 18.24 -11.49
C LEU A 574 -14.06 17.82 -12.19
N ASP A 575 -13.23 16.98 -11.58
CA ASP A 575 -12.00 16.47 -12.22
C ASP A 575 -12.30 15.54 -13.40
N PHE A 576 -13.42 14.81 -13.36
CA PHE A 576 -13.88 14.01 -14.51
C PHE A 576 -14.44 14.85 -15.64
N VAL A 577 -15.20 15.90 -15.32
CA VAL A 577 -15.79 16.78 -16.35
C VAL A 577 -14.72 17.68 -17.00
N TYR A 578 -13.72 18.09 -16.23
CA TYR A 578 -12.62 18.95 -16.68
C TYR A 578 -11.28 18.21 -16.55
N PRO A 579 -10.96 17.28 -17.47
CA PRO A 579 -9.71 16.53 -17.42
C PRO A 579 -8.49 17.44 -17.58
N GLN A 580 -7.35 16.97 -17.10
CA GLN A 580 -6.09 17.71 -17.23
C GLN A 580 -5.76 17.93 -18.71
N PRO A 581 -5.43 19.17 -19.15
CA PRO A 581 -5.07 19.46 -20.52
C PRO A 581 -3.79 18.70 -20.90
N ARG A 582 -3.66 18.39 -22.19
CA ARG A 582 -2.41 17.84 -22.71
C ARG A 582 -1.29 18.88 -22.59
N CYS A 583 -0.06 18.39 -22.59
CA CYS A 583 1.10 19.25 -22.57
C CYS A 583 1.03 20.29 -23.73
N ASP A 584 1.46 21.52 -23.49
CA ASP A 584 1.40 22.69 -24.39
C ASP A 584 -0.02 23.20 -24.73
N GLN A 585 -1.07 22.61 -24.18
CA GLN A 585 -2.43 23.15 -24.30
C GLN A 585 -2.73 24.14 -23.16
N ARG A 586 -3.49 25.21 -23.50
CA ARG A 586 -3.94 26.17 -22.49
C ARG A 586 -4.89 25.50 -21.50
N ASP A 587 -4.62 25.69 -20.24
CA ASP A 587 -5.49 25.16 -19.18
C ASP A 587 -6.73 26.06 -18.97
N GLU A 588 -7.88 25.59 -19.47
CA GLU A 588 -9.19 26.26 -19.37
C GLU A 588 -10.05 25.75 -18.21
N ARG A 589 -9.49 24.89 -17.34
CA ARG A 589 -10.23 24.35 -16.20
C ARG A 589 -10.65 25.46 -15.24
N PRO A 590 -11.79 25.31 -14.51
CA PRO A 590 -12.21 26.24 -13.48
C PRO A 590 -11.12 26.41 -12.41
N SER A 591 -10.98 27.62 -11.83
CA SER A 591 -9.96 27.94 -10.81
C SER A 591 -9.98 26.98 -9.62
N VAL A 592 -11.15 26.50 -9.20
CA VAL A 592 -11.26 25.49 -8.13
C VAL A 592 -10.55 24.20 -8.47
N VAL A 593 -10.48 23.80 -9.75
CA VAL A 593 -9.84 22.58 -10.21
C VAL A 593 -8.36 22.82 -10.51
N LYS A 594 -8.05 23.97 -11.13
CA LYS A 594 -6.71 24.32 -11.60
C LYS A 594 -5.80 24.77 -10.43
N ASP A 595 -6.28 25.73 -9.60
CA ASP A 595 -5.45 26.42 -8.61
C ASP A 595 -5.41 25.69 -7.26
N VAL A 596 -6.39 24.80 -6.97
CA VAL A 596 -6.43 24.02 -5.74
C VAL A 596 -5.93 22.61 -6.00
N HIS A 597 -4.66 22.38 -5.65
CA HIS A 597 -4.04 21.06 -5.77
C HIS A 597 -4.79 20.00 -4.92
N TYR A 598 -4.93 18.76 -5.39
CA TYR A 598 -5.69 17.69 -4.71
C TYR A 598 -5.22 17.41 -3.28
N LEU A 599 -3.92 17.56 -2.99
CA LEU A 599 -3.37 17.41 -1.64
C LEU A 599 -3.84 18.51 -0.69
N TYR A 600 -3.90 19.76 -1.16
CA TYR A 600 -4.46 20.87 -0.37
C TYR A 600 -5.96 20.72 -0.19
N PHE A 601 -6.66 20.25 -1.21
CA PHE A 601 -8.09 19.94 -1.10
C PHE A 601 -8.37 18.88 -0.03
N SER A 602 -7.52 17.85 0.09
CA SER A 602 -7.58 16.85 1.18
C SER A 602 -7.51 17.50 2.57
N MET A 603 -6.67 18.53 2.75
CA MET A 603 -6.57 19.28 4.02
C MET A 603 -7.87 20.06 4.30
N VAL A 604 -8.39 20.76 3.28
CA VAL A 604 -9.67 21.51 3.40
C VAL A 604 -10.81 20.55 3.75
N LEU A 605 -10.88 19.41 3.06
CA LEU A 605 -11.91 18.39 3.28
C LEU A 605 -11.84 17.82 4.70
N SER A 606 -10.64 17.57 5.20
CA SER A 606 -10.41 17.14 6.59
C SER A 606 -10.86 18.19 7.60
N ALA A 607 -10.52 19.46 7.36
CA ALA A 607 -10.91 20.57 8.22
C ALA A 607 -12.43 20.77 8.26
N VAL A 608 -13.10 20.74 7.10
CA VAL A 608 -14.57 20.85 7.02
C VAL A 608 -15.24 19.70 7.76
N THR A 609 -14.78 18.46 7.55
CA THR A 609 -15.32 17.28 8.25
C THR A 609 -15.14 17.40 9.76
N LEU A 610 -13.95 17.83 10.21
CA LEU A 610 -13.63 18.06 11.63
C LEU A 610 -14.57 19.12 12.23
N LEU A 611 -14.76 20.25 11.55
CA LEU A 611 -15.62 21.34 12.02
C LEU A 611 -17.08 20.91 12.12
N VAL A 612 -17.63 20.29 11.07
CA VAL A 612 -19.03 19.83 11.05
C VAL A 612 -19.26 18.78 12.13
N MET A 613 -18.39 17.77 12.21
CA MET A 613 -18.49 16.71 13.23
C MET A 613 -18.42 17.29 14.64
N SER A 614 -17.50 18.23 14.87
CA SER A 614 -17.33 18.87 16.17
C SER A 614 -18.53 19.72 16.54
N ALA A 615 -18.99 20.61 15.65
CA ALA A 615 -20.13 21.49 15.89
C ALA A 615 -21.42 20.69 16.20
N VAL A 616 -21.73 19.68 15.38
CA VAL A 616 -22.91 18.84 15.58
C VAL A 616 -22.81 18.01 16.88
N SER A 617 -21.61 17.48 17.20
CA SER A 617 -21.42 16.72 18.44
C SER A 617 -21.51 17.59 19.69
N TRP A 618 -21.14 18.87 19.62
CA TRP A 618 -21.35 19.86 20.70
C TRP A 618 -22.81 20.22 20.89
N ALA A 619 -23.55 20.40 19.78
CA ALA A 619 -24.95 20.77 19.79
C ALA A 619 -25.91 19.62 20.16
N THR A 620 -25.43 18.38 20.18
CA THR A 620 -26.26 17.19 20.42
C THR A 620 -25.82 16.43 21.69
N GLN A 621 -26.68 15.49 22.14
CA GLN A 621 -26.44 14.74 23.38
C GLN A 621 -25.14 13.91 23.29
N PRO A 622 -24.33 13.84 24.37
CA PRO A 622 -23.13 13.02 24.42
C PRO A 622 -23.49 11.52 24.32
N PRO A 623 -22.55 10.68 23.86
CA PRO A 623 -22.76 9.23 23.79
C PRO A 623 -22.84 8.62 25.19
N SER A 624 -23.49 7.46 25.32
CA SER A 624 -23.53 6.69 26.56
C SER A 624 -22.13 6.16 26.95
N GLN A 625 -21.91 5.89 28.22
CA GLN A 625 -20.62 5.39 28.72
C GLN A 625 -20.25 4.02 28.09
N GLU A 626 -21.24 3.19 27.77
CA GLU A 626 -21.02 1.91 27.06
C GLU A 626 -20.40 2.09 25.68
N MET A 627 -20.77 3.13 24.95
CA MET A 627 -20.21 3.45 23.61
C MET A 627 -18.81 4.03 23.67
N VAL A 628 -18.32 4.43 24.84
CA VAL A 628 -17.00 5.03 25.04
C VAL A 628 -16.04 4.04 25.69
N SER A 629 -16.54 3.19 26.61
CA SER A 629 -15.73 2.23 27.36
C SER A 629 -15.02 1.25 26.40
N ARG A 630 -13.71 1.11 26.57
CA ARG A 630 -12.79 0.26 25.76
C ARG A 630 -12.70 0.60 24.26
N LEU A 631 -13.37 1.64 23.78
CA LEU A 631 -13.44 2.04 22.37
C LEU A 631 -12.73 3.37 22.08
N THR A 632 -12.11 3.97 23.11
CA THR A 632 -11.27 5.16 22.93
C THR A 632 -9.89 4.93 23.53
N TRP A 633 -8.91 5.75 23.12
CA TRP A 633 -7.55 5.69 23.65
C TRP A 633 -7.50 5.78 25.18
N PHE A 634 -8.33 6.65 25.76
CA PHE A 634 -8.34 6.92 27.19
C PHE A 634 -9.07 5.85 28.03
N THR A 635 -9.93 5.06 27.41
CA THR A 635 -10.77 4.05 28.06
C THR A 635 -10.41 2.60 27.68
N ARG A 636 -9.34 2.40 26.90
CA ARG A 636 -8.95 1.07 26.40
C ARG A 636 -8.62 0.05 27.48
N HIS A 637 -8.36 0.50 28.71
CA HIS A 637 -8.07 -0.35 29.89
C HIS A 637 -9.24 -0.49 30.84
N ASP A 638 -10.41 0.10 30.55
CA ASP A 638 -11.58 -0.02 31.40
C ASP A 638 -12.02 -1.48 31.52
N ALA A 639 -12.57 -1.85 32.68
CA ALA A 639 -13.16 -3.16 32.90
C ALA A 639 -14.32 -3.41 31.91
N VAL A 640 -14.58 -4.68 31.58
CA VAL A 640 -15.73 -5.06 30.77
C VAL A 640 -17.01 -4.72 31.52
N ILE A 641 -17.79 -3.79 31.00
CA ILE A 641 -19.13 -3.55 31.51
C ILE A 641 -19.97 -4.77 31.11
N GLN A 642 -20.22 -5.68 32.05
CA GLN A 642 -21.21 -6.73 31.83
C GLN A 642 -22.55 -6.04 31.65
N LYS A 643 -23.19 -6.21 30.47
CA LYS A 643 -24.59 -5.84 30.32
C LYS A 643 -25.35 -6.58 31.43
N ALA A 644 -25.94 -5.82 32.35
CA ALA A 644 -26.91 -6.38 33.27
C ALA A 644 -27.93 -7.10 32.40
N GLN A 645 -27.95 -8.43 32.44
CA GLN A 645 -29.06 -9.21 31.90
C GLN A 645 -30.26 -8.67 32.67
N GLY A 646 -31.18 -8.00 31.97
CA GLY A 646 -32.45 -7.60 32.56
C GLY A 646 -33.05 -8.85 33.19
N PRO A 647 -33.75 -8.72 34.31
CA PRO A 647 -34.35 -9.88 34.97
C PRO A 647 -35.14 -10.66 33.92
N PRO A 648 -35.03 -12.00 33.94
CA PRO A 648 -35.79 -12.81 33.01
C PRO A 648 -37.27 -12.37 33.13
N ALA A 649 -37.94 -12.10 32.03
CA ALA A 649 -39.35 -11.86 31.99
C ALA A 649 -40.04 -13.18 32.41
N SER A 650 -40.10 -13.42 33.70
CA SER A 650 -40.78 -14.51 34.29
C SER A 650 -41.95 -13.94 35.07
N THR A 651 -43.12 -14.23 34.55
CA THR A 651 -44.36 -14.46 35.29
C THR A 651 -45.02 -13.25 35.95
N LEU A 652 -46.01 -12.71 35.26
CA LEU A 652 -47.19 -12.16 35.88
C LEU A 652 -47.66 -13.09 37.03
N PRO A 653 -47.91 -12.58 38.26
CA PRO A 653 -48.54 -13.35 39.29
C PRO A 653 -50.03 -13.59 38.95
N PRO A 654 -50.57 -14.79 39.14
CA PRO A 654 -52.01 -14.95 39.11
C PRO A 654 -52.60 -14.33 40.38
N VAL A 655 -53.59 -13.53 40.19
CA VAL A 655 -54.43 -12.91 41.17
C VAL A 655 -55.31 -13.98 41.88
N LEU A 656 -55.45 -13.84 43.22
CA LEU A 656 -56.48 -14.37 44.14
C LEU A 656 -56.36 -15.83 44.65
N SER A 657 -56.18 -16.09 45.91
CA SER A 657 -57.18 -16.01 46.93
C SER A 657 -56.72 -16.66 48.25
N GLN A 658 -57.08 -16.04 49.31
CA GLN A 658 -57.39 -16.54 50.65
C GLN A 658 -56.30 -17.14 51.59
N CYS A 659 -56.04 -16.36 52.61
CA CYS A 659 -56.21 -16.63 54.04
C CYS A 659 -55.93 -18.05 54.55
N GLY A 660 -55.01 -18.15 55.53
CA GLY A 660 -54.87 -19.32 56.40
C GLY A 660 -53.54 -19.34 57.17
N THR A 661 -53.64 -19.05 58.44
CA THR A 661 -52.68 -19.14 59.52
C THR A 661 -52.08 -20.54 59.65
N ALA A 662 -50.77 -20.65 59.95
CA ALA A 662 -50.24 -21.39 61.11
C ALA A 662 -48.75 -21.73 60.97
N GLU A 663 -48.06 -21.39 61.93
CA GLU A 663 -46.86 -21.84 62.65
C GLU A 663 -45.99 -23.00 62.12
N ALA A 664 -44.74 -22.73 62.27
CA ALA A 664 -43.68 -23.53 62.92
C ALA A 664 -42.94 -24.66 62.20
N SER A 665 -41.68 -24.60 62.43
CA SER A 665 -40.68 -25.67 62.62
C SER A 665 -39.84 -26.13 61.45
N GLY A 666 -38.65 -25.74 61.46
CA GLY A 666 -37.29 -26.30 61.39
C GLY A 666 -37.08 -27.60 60.59
N SER A 667 -36.19 -27.50 59.65
CA SER A 667 -35.06 -28.43 59.57
C SER A 667 -34.22 -28.07 58.31
N GLY A 668 -32.91 -27.95 58.52
CA GLY A 668 -31.94 -27.65 57.48
C GLY A 668 -31.82 -28.79 56.47
N ILE A 669 -31.74 -28.41 55.21
CA ILE A 669 -31.16 -29.27 54.18
C ILE A 669 -30.07 -28.46 53.51
N GLN A 670 -28.85 -28.92 53.75
CA GLN A 670 -27.61 -28.48 53.15
C GLN A 670 -27.61 -28.99 51.72
N LEU A 671 -27.66 -28.10 50.77
CA LEU A 671 -27.48 -28.46 49.33
C LEU A 671 -26.02 -28.17 48.96
N ASP A 672 -25.33 -29.26 48.67
CA ASP A 672 -23.98 -29.27 48.14
C ASP A 672 -23.92 -28.49 46.80
N ILE A 673 -23.14 -27.45 46.79
CA ILE A 673 -22.82 -26.71 45.58
C ILE A 673 -21.64 -27.45 44.89
N VAL A 674 -21.92 -28.09 43.78
CA VAL A 674 -20.93 -28.61 42.85
C VAL A 674 -20.23 -27.43 42.19
N PRO A 675 -18.91 -27.32 42.21
CA PRO A 675 -18.21 -26.20 41.55
C PRO A 675 -18.19 -26.47 40.04
N GLU A 676 -18.79 -25.57 39.26
CA GLU A 676 -18.57 -25.47 37.83
C GLU A 676 -17.14 -25.15 37.49
N ASP A 677 -16.51 -25.98 36.68
CA ASP A 677 -15.16 -25.85 36.19
C ASP A 677 -14.98 -24.53 35.41
N LYS A 678 -14.26 -23.57 35.97
CA LYS A 678 -13.74 -22.39 35.26
C LYS A 678 -12.58 -22.80 34.40
N PRO A 679 -12.57 -22.47 33.08
CA PRO A 679 -11.40 -22.69 32.26
C PRO A 679 -10.25 -21.83 32.80
N LYS A 680 -9.15 -22.47 33.14
CA LYS A 680 -7.90 -21.85 33.59
C LYS A 680 -7.38 -20.89 32.51
N MET A 681 -7.58 -19.60 32.75
CA MET A 681 -6.87 -18.55 32.04
C MET A 681 -5.42 -18.54 32.53
N HIS A 682 -4.49 -19.04 31.77
CA HIS A 682 -3.07 -18.94 32.04
C HIS A 682 -2.66 -17.46 32.15
N SER A 683 -2.62 -16.95 33.34
CA SER A 683 -2.02 -15.65 33.70
C SER A 683 -0.50 -15.77 33.68
N GLY A 684 0.10 -15.87 32.52
CA GLY A 684 1.53 -15.80 32.28
C GLY A 684 1.99 -14.39 31.94
N TRP A 685 1.65 -13.39 32.74
CA TRP A 685 2.25 -12.06 32.63
C TRP A 685 3.48 -11.98 33.53
N SER A 686 4.62 -12.43 33.02
CA SER A 686 5.92 -12.16 33.61
C SER A 686 6.20 -10.66 33.60
N ARG A 687 6.60 -10.12 34.72
CA ARG A 687 6.97 -8.70 34.98
C ARG A 687 8.22 -8.21 34.20
N ARG A 688 8.60 -8.82 33.08
CA ARG A 688 9.80 -8.47 32.29
C ARG A 688 9.57 -7.60 31.04
N GLY A 689 8.42 -7.01 30.87
CA GLY A 689 8.11 -6.17 29.72
C GLY A 689 7.98 -4.67 29.99
N ARG A 690 8.72 -4.08 30.94
CA ARG A 690 8.68 -2.63 31.22
C ARG A 690 9.84 -1.83 30.61
N LEU A 691 10.55 -2.37 29.66
CA LEU A 691 11.60 -1.61 28.95
C LEU A 691 11.68 -2.14 27.52
N LEU A 692 10.84 -1.60 26.64
CA LEU A 692 11.08 -1.36 25.20
C LEU A 692 9.85 -0.67 24.63
#